data_5c70d86e341b74222393f16686c6fbc2
#
_entry.id   5c70d86e341b74222393f16686c6fbc2
#
_cell.length_a   1.000
_cell.length_b   1.000
_cell.length_c   1.000
_cell.angle_alpha   90.00
_cell.angle_beta   90.00
_cell.angle_gamma   90.00
#
_symmetry.space_group_name_H-M   'P 1'
#
loop_
_entity.id
_entity.type
_entity.pdbx_description
1 polymer ?
#
loop_
_entity_poly.entity_id
_entity_poly.type
_entity_poly.pdbx_seq_one_letter_code
_entity_poly.pdbx_strand_id
1 'polypeptide(L)'
;MSLEPVVVSGSGVERRAFETPYAVSVVGADELRAGGAMVNLSEAMARVPGLTVNSRNNYAQDLQISSRGFGARSTFGVRGMRLYTDGIPATMPDGQGQVTHFDLAGAQRIEVLRGPFSALHGNSSGGVISLVSAPPRERAGEVAVDVGRFGLRQVRIGAEAPYGEGFDIRAQASRFEIDGFRPHSAAERRLLNLRMGWRGELDTVTVLVNSVDQPAEDPLGLTRAQFDADPNQTAPQATQFDTRKRAAQQQLGAQWKRRLATGGALEESILTAYAGRRDVTQWQAIPDTTQAPLRHPGGVIDFDRLYYGVDGRLVWRWEQARLVAGVAAETQEEDRRGYENFVGTPPSRQFGVTGALRRNEDNRARSADVYTQGELDFGPAVTGTLGVRSGRLSVKTADAFLANGDDSGALHYDYTNPVAALQWRPDASLNVYVSAGRGFESPTLTELAYRPDGSAGFNTALRPQRSRQLEVGFKWRAPESGLAADLAVFRADTSDEIGVQTNAGGRSTFQNVGATRRDGVEFAGRWQIARAWRVLVAVTLLDATYRDGFLTCAGVPCAAPTLPVPAGNRVAGTAKKTAYAELAWRPRSDTELAAELRAFGSVAVNDVNSDFAAGASTVALRLLHTLPLPVGRLEMLARVDNATDRRYAGSVIVNDANQRWFEPAAPRSWLVGAHWRTTF
;
A
#
# COMPACT_ATOMS: atom_id res chain seq x y z
N MET A 1 6.58 -30.77 2.29
CA MET A 1 5.62 -29.66 2.36
C MET A 1 4.62 -29.87 1.23
N SER A 2 3.36 -30.10 1.55
CA SER A 2 2.33 -30.04 0.53
C SER A 2 2.26 -28.59 0.04
N LEU A 3 2.13 -28.37 -1.25
CA LEU A 3 1.70 -27.08 -1.81
C LEU A 3 0.23 -26.90 -1.37
N GLU A 4 0.00 -26.53 -0.09
CA GLU A 4 -1.35 -26.36 0.41
C GLU A 4 -2.08 -25.33 -0.46
N PRO A 5 -3.32 -25.59 -0.81
CA PRO A 5 -4.10 -24.67 -1.61
C PRO A 5 -4.33 -23.39 -0.80
N VAL A 6 -3.66 -22.32 -1.19
CA VAL A 6 -3.87 -21.01 -0.60
C VAL A 6 -5.19 -20.47 -1.09
N VAL A 7 -6.12 -20.27 -0.19
CA VAL A 7 -7.42 -19.67 -0.48
C VAL A 7 -7.26 -18.14 -0.42
N VAL A 8 -7.70 -17.46 -1.45
CA VAL A 8 -7.69 -15.99 -1.55
C VAL A 8 -9.12 -15.47 -1.47
N SER A 9 -9.28 -14.38 -0.76
CA SER A 9 -10.59 -13.71 -0.55
C SER A 9 -10.71 -12.39 -1.31
N GLY A 10 -9.63 -11.93 -1.92
CA GLY A 10 -9.55 -10.62 -2.58
C GLY A 10 -10.51 -10.40 -3.74
N SER A 11 -11.16 -11.43 -4.27
CA SER A 11 -12.19 -11.31 -5.32
C SER A 11 -13.64 -11.33 -4.77
N GLY A 12 -13.79 -11.17 -3.47
CA GLY A 12 -15.10 -11.26 -2.82
C GLY A 12 -15.62 -12.69 -2.61
N VAL A 13 -14.89 -13.68 -3.15
CA VAL A 13 -15.20 -15.11 -3.06
C VAL A 13 -13.92 -15.86 -2.69
N GLU A 14 -13.98 -16.72 -1.70
CA GLU A 14 -12.85 -17.56 -1.32
C GLU A 14 -12.55 -18.60 -2.41
N ARG A 15 -11.28 -18.60 -2.91
CA ARG A 15 -10.80 -19.51 -3.95
C ARG A 15 -9.35 -19.88 -3.74
N ARG A 16 -8.95 -20.99 -4.33
CA ARG A 16 -7.52 -21.29 -4.45
C ARG A 16 -6.85 -20.27 -5.38
N ALA A 17 -5.71 -19.73 -4.99
CA ALA A 17 -4.97 -18.76 -5.79
C ALA A 17 -4.67 -19.28 -7.21
N PHE A 18 -4.44 -20.59 -7.34
CA PHE A 18 -4.26 -21.27 -8.63
C PHE A 18 -5.51 -21.18 -9.53
N GLU A 19 -6.71 -21.19 -8.96
CA GLU A 19 -7.99 -21.25 -9.69
C GLU A 19 -8.53 -19.87 -10.10
N THR A 20 -7.81 -18.80 -9.81
CA THR A 20 -8.26 -17.45 -10.16
C THR A 20 -7.87 -17.06 -11.59
N PRO A 21 -8.74 -16.37 -12.36
CA PRO A 21 -8.46 -15.91 -13.72
C PRO A 21 -7.75 -14.54 -13.75
N TYR A 22 -6.81 -14.30 -12.83
CA TYR A 22 -6.03 -13.06 -12.70
C TYR A 22 -4.76 -13.32 -11.90
N ALA A 23 -3.80 -12.37 -11.99
CA ALA A 23 -2.58 -12.42 -11.23
C ALA A 23 -2.84 -12.18 -9.74
N VAL A 24 -2.50 -13.15 -8.90
CA VAL A 24 -2.59 -13.06 -7.44
C VAL A 24 -1.33 -13.65 -6.82
N SER A 25 -0.79 -12.97 -5.82
CA SER A 25 0.33 -13.47 -5.01
C SER A 25 -0.08 -13.50 -3.55
N VAL A 26 0.46 -14.48 -2.83
CA VAL A 26 0.22 -14.63 -1.39
C VAL A 26 1.55 -14.70 -0.68
N VAL A 27 1.69 -13.90 0.37
CA VAL A 27 2.84 -13.90 1.29
C VAL A 27 2.34 -14.41 2.63
N GLY A 28 2.81 -15.57 3.04
CA GLY A 28 2.39 -16.25 4.27
C GLY A 28 3.08 -15.70 5.53
N ALA A 29 2.58 -16.11 6.69
CA ALA A 29 3.10 -15.68 8.00
C ALA A 29 4.61 -15.93 8.15
N ASP A 30 5.10 -17.09 7.72
CA ASP A 30 6.54 -17.43 7.81
C ASP A 30 7.39 -16.51 6.93
N GLU A 31 6.89 -16.14 5.76
CA GLU A 31 7.56 -15.20 4.83
C GLU A 31 7.54 -13.77 5.37
N LEU A 32 6.49 -13.38 6.12
CA LEU A 32 6.42 -12.09 6.81
C LEU A 32 7.43 -12.02 7.95
N ARG A 33 7.49 -13.06 8.80
CA ARG A 33 8.48 -13.15 9.90
C ARG A 33 9.91 -13.16 9.39
N ALA A 34 10.16 -13.87 8.31
CA ALA A 34 11.47 -13.94 7.67
C ALA A 34 11.92 -12.60 7.06
N GLY A 35 10.99 -11.70 6.76
CA GLY A 35 11.24 -10.42 6.10
C GLY A 35 11.96 -9.39 6.97
N GLY A 36 11.79 -9.42 8.29
CA GLY A 36 12.37 -8.44 9.20
C GLY A 36 11.63 -8.33 10.53
N ALA A 37 11.63 -7.14 11.13
CA ALA A 37 10.98 -6.84 12.40
C ALA A 37 9.44 -6.78 12.32
N MET A 38 8.86 -6.97 11.14
CA MET A 38 7.42 -6.89 10.86
C MET A 38 6.82 -5.49 11.17
N VAL A 39 7.59 -4.45 10.89
CA VAL A 39 7.17 -3.06 11.05
C VAL A 39 6.49 -2.55 9.79
N ASN A 40 7.04 -2.84 8.60
CA ASN A 40 6.60 -2.31 7.32
C ASN A 40 6.36 -3.40 6.27
N LEU A 41 5.36 -3.20 5.42
CA LEU A 41 5.10 -4.08 4.25
C LEU A 41 6.33 -4.26 3.35
N SER A 42 7.19 -3.25 3.22
CA SER A 42 8.41 -3.30 2.40
C SER A 42 9.38 -4.41 2.77
N GLU A 43 9.31 -4.92 4.00
CA GLU A 43 10.20 -6.00 4.47
C GLU A 43 9.97 -7.31 3.71
N ALA A 44 8.72 -7.60 3.34
CA ALA A 44 8.35 -8.88 2.74
C ALA A 44 7.83 -8.80 1.30
N MET A 45 7.40 -7.61 0.81
CA MET A 45 6.67 -7.50 -0.45
C MET A 45 7.56 -7.53 -1.71
N ALA A 46 8.88 -7.44 -1.61
CA ALA A 46 9.78 -7.53 -2.78
C ALA A 46 9.65 -8.86 -3.55
N ARG A 47 9.12 -9.91 -2.91
CA ARG A 47 8.85 -11.23 -3.50
C ARG A 47 7.59 -11.31 -4.35
N VAL A 48 6.83 -10.20 -4.46
CA VAL A 48 5.60 -10.10 -5.26
C VAL A 48 5.93 -9.39 -6.57
N PRO A 49 5.86 -10.07 -7.73
CA PRO A 49 6.10 -9.42 -9.01
C PRO A 49 5.04 -8.35 -9.30
N GLY A 50 5.39 -7.31 -10.05
CA GLY A 50 4.52 -6.20 -10.39
C GLY A 50 4.26 -5.20 -9.26
N LEU A 51 4.70 -5.50 -8.04
CA LEU A 51 4.51 -4.64 -6.87
C LEU A 51 5.84 -4.01 -6.45
N THR A 52 5.84 -2.70 -6.23
CA THR A 52 6.92 -1.95 -5.61
C THR A 52 6.44 -1.43 -4.26
N VAL A 53 7.17 -1.74 -3.19
CA VAL A 53 6.91 -1.24 -1.83
C VAL A 53 8.24 -0.80 -1.23
N ASN A 54 8.47 0.50 -1.23
CA ASN A 54 9.70 1.10 -0.71
C ASN A 54 9.47 1.69 0.68
N SER A 55 10.37 1.42 1.63
CA SER A 55 10.26 1.89 3.01
C SER A 55 10.59 3.37 3.17
N ARG A 56 11.19 4.02 2.16
CA ARG A 56 11.72 5.39 2.20
C ARG A 56 12.79 5.61 3.29
N ASN A 57 12.93 4.73 4.26
CA ASN A 57 13.71 4.89 5.49
C ASN A 57 13.42 6.23 6.22
N ASN A 58 12.18 6.65 6.11
CA ASN A 58 11.59 7.86 6.64
C ASN A 58 10.18 7.51 7.12
N TYR A 59 10.03 7.34 8.42
CA TYR A 59 8.77 6.94 9.04
C TYR A 59 7.74 8.07 9.15
N ALA A 60 8.15 9.32 8.92
CA ALA A 60 7.22 10.45 8.80
C ALA A 60 6.41 10.39 7.50
N GLN A 61 6.89 9.65 6.50
CA GLN A 61 6.22 9.49 5.22
C GLN A 61 5.62 8.09 5.09
N ASP A 62 4.48 7.99 4.38
CA ASP A 62 3.88 6.71 4.06
C ASP A 62 4.79 5.91 3.11
N LEU A 63 4.65 4.57 3.12
CA LEU A 63 5.35 3.72 2.17
C LEU A 63 5.03 4.14 0.74
N GLN A 64 6.03 4.14 -0.13
CA GLN A 64 5.79 4.28 -1.56
C GLN A 64 5.34 2.93 -2.11
N ILE A 65 4.04 2.82 -2.43
CA ILE A 65 3.43 1.59 -2.96
C ILE A 65 2.94 1.87 -4.37
N SER A 66 3.38 1.05 -5.32
CA SER A 66 2.84 1.05 -6.68
C SER A 66 2.75 -0.36 -7.24
N SER A 67 1.74 -0.60 -8.06
CA SER A 67 1.53 -1.86 -8.75
C SER A 67 1.45 -1.62 -10.25
N ARG A 68 2.31 -2.28 -11.04
CA ARG A 68 2.37 -2.10 -12.49
C ARG A 68 2.50 -0.63 -12.92
N GLY A 69 3.13 0.20 -12.08
CA GLY A 69 3.27 1.64 -12.28
C GLY A 69 2.05 2.48 -11.88
N PHE A 70 0.90 1.89 -11.54
CA PHE A 70 -0.19 2.62 -10.89
C PHE A 70 0.23 3.00 -9.46
N GLY A 71 -0.08 4.23 -9.07
CA GLY A 71 0.32 4.78 -7.77
C GLY A 71 1.74 5.37 -7.74
N ALA A 72 2.58 5.17 -8.76
CA ALA A 72 3.96 5.67 -8.79
C ALA A 72 4.06 7.21 -8.69
N ARG A 73 3.04 7.94 -9.20
CA ARG A 73 2.95 9.41 -9.10
C ARG A 73 2.80 9.92 -7.67
N SER A 74 2.36 9.07 -6.76
CA SER A 74 2.08 9.50 -5.39
C SER A 74 3.38 9.78 -4.65
N THR A 75 3.65 11.05 -4.46
CA THR A 75 4.79 11.49 -3.66
C THR A 75 4.57 11.16 -2.18
N PHE A 76 3.33 11.29 -1.70
CA PHE A 76 2.95 11.06 -0.31
C PHE A 76 1.60 10.33 -0.26
N GLY A 77 1.49 9.33 0.62
CA GLY A 77 0.34 8.44 0.73
C GLY A 77 0.33 7.34 -0.35
N VAL A 78 -0.62 6.42 -0.26
CA VAL A 78 -0.81 5.32 -1.21
C VAL A 78 -1.95 5.67 -2.15
N ARG A 79 -1.73 5.45 -3.46
CA ARG A 79 -2.68 5.71 -4.53
C ARG A 79 -2.80 4.51 -5.45
N GLY A 80 -3.93 4.42 -6.17
CA GLY A 80 -4.14 3.41 -7.19
C GLY A 80 -4.26 1.99 -6.68
N MET A 81 -4.19 1.79 -5.38
CA MET A 81 -4.30 0.50 -4.70
C MET A 81 -5.46 0.51 -3.70
N ARG A 82 -6.26 -0.52 -3.68
CA ARG A 82 -7.25 -0.73 -2.62
C ARG A 82 -6.64 -1.61 -1.53
N LEU A 83 -6.75 -1.18 -0.28
CA LEU A 83 -6.12 -1.81 0.87
C LEU A 83 -7.19 -2.31 1.84
N TYR A 84 -7.00 -3.51 2.40
CA TYR A 84 -7.94 -4.12 3.35
C TYR A 84 -7.21 -4.81 4.51
N THR A 85 -7.88 -4.87 5.65
CA THR A 85 -7.57 -5.78 6.76
C THR A 85 -8.82 -6.58 7.11
N ASP A 86 -8.80 -7.89 6.89
CA ASP A 86 -9.94 -8.79 7.09
C ASP A 86 -11.25 -8.30 6.43
N GLY A 87 -11.14 -7.73 5.23
CA GLY A 87 -12.25 -7.19 4.48
C GLY A 87 -12.68 -5.77 4.86
N ILE A 88 -12.08 -5.17 5.89
CA ILE A 88 -12.33 -3.78 6.30
C ILE A 88 -11.38 -2.88 5.49
N PRO A 89 -11.90 -1.85 4.77
CA PRO A 89 -11.07 -0.95 4.00
C PRO A 89 -10.07 -0.16 4.84
N ALA A 90 -8.84 -0.06 4.33
CA ALA A 90 -7.77 0.84 4.77
C ALA A 90 -7.49 1.94 3.74
N THR A 91 -8.29 1.97 2.67
CA THR A 91 -8.33 3.03 1.66
C THR A 91 -9.60 3.84 1.87
N MET A 92 -9.46 5.15 1.91
CA MET A 92 -10.56 6.10 2.05
C MET A 92 -11.42 6.17 0.77
N PRO A 93 -12.65 6.69 0.82
CA PRO A 93 -13.53 6.82 -0.35
C PRO A 93 -12.87 7.58 -1.51
N ASP A 94 -12.06 8.60 -1.22
CA ASP A 94 -11.33 9.39 -2.22
C ASP A 94 -10.12 8.65 -2.85
N GLY A 95 -9.84 7.40 -2.45
CA GLY A 95 -8.76 6.57 -2.97
C GLY A 95 -7.44 6.68 -2.22
N GLN A 96 -7.35 7.47 -1.15
CA GLN A 96 -6.13 7.55 -0.33
C GLN A 96 -5.97 6.33 0.59
N GLY A 97 -4.91 5.55 0.40
CA GLY A 97 -4.61 4.36 1.20
C GLY A 97 -3.67 4.64 2.38
N GLN A 98 -3.81 3.82 3.43
CA GLN A 98 -3.00 3.86 4.65
C GLN A 98 -2.62 2.43 5.08
N VAL A 99 -1.37 2.23 5.50
CA VAL A 99 -0.86 0.91 5.91
C VAL A 99 -0.19 0.91 7.29
N THR A 100 -0.13 2.04 7.96
CA THR A 100 0.58 2.17 9.25
C THR A 100 -0.05 1.32 10.37
N HIS A 101 -1.34 1.00 10.29
CA HIS A 101 -2.08 0.19 11.26
C HIS A 101 -2.11 -1.30 10.92
N PHE A 102 -1.45 -1.75 9.84
CA PHE A 102 -1.40 -3.17 9.49
C PHE A 102 -0.63 -3.97 10.54
N ASP A 103 -1.28 -4.98 11.10
CA ASP A 103 -0.68 -5.92 12.04
C ASP A 103 -0.03 -7.09 11.29
N LEU A 104 1.23 -6.90 10.90
CA LEU A 104 1.97 -7.93 10.15
C LEU A 104 2.26 -9.18 10.99
N ALA A 105 2.39 -9.01 12.29
CA ALA A 105 2.68 -10.12 13.20
C ALA A 105 1.45 -11.00 13.49
N GLY A 106 0.26 -10.39 13.51
CA GLY A 106 -1.03 -11.10 13.61
C GLY A 106 -1.54 -11.65 12.28
N ALA A 107 -0.88 -11.33 11.17
CA ALA A 107 -1.32 -11.76 9.85
C ALA A 107 -1.03 -13.25 9.60
N GLN A 108 -2.02 -13.96 9.09
CA GLN A 108 -1.84 -15.29 8.51
C GLN A 108 -1.19 -15.18 7.12
N ARG A 109 -1.62 -14.17 6.36
CA ARG A 109 -1.13 -13.91 5.01
C ARG A 109 -1.46 -12.49 4.55
N ILE A 110 -0.74 -12.06 3.52
CA ILE A 110 -1.10 -10.91 2.70
C ILE A 110 -1.38 -11.41 1.29
N GLU A 111 -2.54 -11.01 0.76
CA GLU A 111 -2.96 -11.28 -0.60
C GLU A 111 -2.74 -10.03 -1.44
N VAL A 112 -2.13 -10.18 -2.62
CA VAL A 112 -1.93 -9.10 -3.60
C VAL A 112 -2.56 -9.50 -4.91
N LEU A 113 -3.71 -8.90 -5.21
CA LEU A 113 -4.42 -9.06 -6.47
C LEU A 113 -4.02 -7.94 -7.42
N ARG A 114 -3.71 -8.27 -8.68
CA ARG A 114 -3.31 -7.33 -9.72
C ARG A 114 -4.16 -7.54 -10.98
N GLY A 115 -4.17 -6.51 -11.84
CA GLY A 115 -4.85 -6.59 -13.13
C GLY A 115 -6.33 -6.23 -13.12
N PRO A 116 -7.09 -6.60 -14.17
CA PRO A 116 -8.42 -6.08 -14.44
C PRO A 116 -9.43 -6.24 -13.31
N PHE A 117 -9.37 -7.34 -12.56
CA PHE A 117 -10.31 -7.63 -11.47
C PHE A 117 -10.19 -6.72 -10.25
N SER A 118 -9.09 -5.98 -10.12
CA SER A 118 -8.96 -4.93 -9.09
C SER A 118 -10.05 -3.86 -9.22
N ALA A 119 -10.57 -3.66 -10.42
CA ALA A 119 -11.63 -2.69 -10.71
C ALA A 119 -12.96 -2.98 -9.99
N LEU A 120 -13.21 -4.24 -9.59
CA LEU A 120 -14.38 -4.61 -8.78
C LEU A 120 -14.30 -4.10 -7.32
N HIS A 121 -13.15 -3.61 -6.90
CA HIS A 121 -12.95 -3.01 -5.57
C HIS A 121 -13.18 -1.48 -5.55
N GLY A 122 -13.60 -0.89 -6.66
CA GLY A 122 -13.99 0.52 -6.76
C GLY A 122 -12.87 1.43 -7.23
N ASN A 123 -12.56 2.45 -6.47
CA ASN A 123 -11.60 3.53 -6.78
C ASN A 123 -10.14 3.02 -6.74
N SER A 124 -9.76 2.20 -7.74
CA SER A 124 -8.42 1.59 -7.88
C SER A 124 -8.22 1.02 -9.28
N SER A 125 -7.02 1.17 -9.83
CA SER A 125 -6.61 0.56 -11.11
C SER A 125 -5.39 -0.36 -10.97
N GLY A 126 -4.58 -0.20 -9.92
CA GLY A 126 -3.31 -0.91 -9.76
C GLY A 126 -3.43 -2.28 -9.11
N GLY A 127 -4.39 -2.47 -8.24
CA GLY A 127 -4.51 -3.72 -7.52
C GLY A 127 -5.16 -3.61 -6.14
N VAL A 128 -5.14 -4.72 -5.44
CA VAL A 128 -5.64 -4.85 -4.07
C VAL A 128 -4.56 -5.49 -3.19
N ILE A 129 -4.35 -4.95 -2.00
CA ILE A 129 -3.55 -5.59 -0.96
C ILE A 129 -4.49 -5.86 0.22
N SER A 130 -4.62 -7.12 0.60
CA SER A 130 -5.47 -7.57 1.70
C SER A 130 -4.64 -8.31 2.75
N LEU A 131 -4.60 -7.79 3.96
CA LEU A 131 -4.08 -8.48 5.12
C LEU A 131 -5.20 -9.35 5.71
N VAL A 132 -4.92 -10.62 5.92
CA VAL A 132 -5.85 -11.60 6.48
C VAL A 132 -5.27 -12.16 7.77
N SER A 133 -5.99 -12.01 8.88
CA SER A 133 -5.62 -12.57 10.18
C SER A 133 -6.09 -14.02 10.31
N ALA A 134 -5.41 -14.81 11.16
CA ALA A 134 -5.85 -16.16 11.48
C ALA A 134 -6.70 -16.19 12.75
N PRO A 135 -7.79 -16.98 12.79
CA PRO A 135 -8.42 -17.29 14.05
C PRO A 135 -7.46 -18.12 14.92
N PRO A 136 -7.37 -17.82 16.23
CA PRO A 136 -6.63 -18.63 17.18
C PRO A 136 -7.09 -20.09 17.18
N ARG A 137 -6.14 -21.02 17.21
CA ARG A 137 -6.44 -22.48 17.27
C ARG A 137 -6.12 -23.08 18.63
N GLU A 138 -5.27 -22.44 19.39
CA GLU A 138 -4.77 -22.88 20.70
C GLU A 138 -4.64 -21.67 21.63
N ARG A 139 -4.58 -21.91 22.93
CA ARG A 139 -4.22 -20.89 23.90
C ARG A 139 -2.72 -20.68 23.84
N ALA A 140 -2.31 -19.47 23.50
CA ALA A 140 -0.89 -19.15 23.35
C ALA A 140 -0.59 -17.74 23.82
N GLY A 141 0.62 -17.56 24.32
CA GLY A 141 1.22 -16.28 24.61
C GLY A 141 2.49 -16.10 23.78
N GLU A 142 2.80 -14.89 23.40
CA GLU A 142 4.01 -14.53 22.66
C GLU A 142 4.66 -13.28 23.27
N VAL A 143 6.00 -13.35 23.40
CA VAL A 143 6.84 -12.18 23.69
C VAL A 143 7.95 -12.17 22.65
N ALA A 144 8.12 -11.04 21.96
CA ALA A 144 9.16 -10.88 20.97
C ALA A 144 9.96 -9.61 21.22
N VAL A 145 11.28 -9.72 21.05
CA VAL A 145 12.21 -8.60 21.13
C VAL A 145 13.07 -8.62 19.88
N ASP A 146 13.10 -7.48 19.17
CA ASP A 146 13.96 -7.27 18.03
C ASP A 146 14.89 -6.08 18.30
N VAL A 147 16.18 -6.26 18.00
CA VAL A 147 17.19 -5.20 18.10
C VAL A 147 18.00 -5.14 16.80
N GLY A 148 18.39 -3.95 16.39
CA GLY A 148 19.11 -3.79 15.13
C GLY A 148 19.96 -2.54 15.09
N ARG A 149 20.62 -2.37 13.96
CA ARG A 149 21.44 -1.18 13.70
C ARG A 149 20.59 0.09 13.70
N PHE A 150 21.18 1.23 13.91
CA PHE A 150 20.55 2.55 13.93
C PHE A 150 19.55 2.74 15.08
N GLY A 151 19.83 2.12 16.24
CA GLY A 151 18.97 2.22 17.43
C GLY A 151 17.64 1.47 17.33
N LEU A 152 17.48 0.59 16.32
CA LEU A 152 16.24 -0.20 16.17
C LEU A 152 16.01 -1.06 17.41
N ARG A 153 14.86 -0.90 18.01
CA ARG A 153 14.34 -1.71 19.12
C ARG A 153 12.85 -1.92 18.92
N GLN A 154 12.40 -3.14 19.08
CA GLN A 154 10.98 -3.47 19.09
C GLN A 154 10.70 -4.47 20.19
N VAL A 155 9.63 -4.22 20.93
CA VAL A 155 9.04 -5.20 21.86
C VAL A 155 7.61 -5.44 21.40
N ARG A 156 7.23 -6.72 21.36
CA ARG A 156 5.90 -7.15 21.02
C ARG A 156 5.43 -8.19 22.04
N ILE A 157 4.19 -8.04 22.48
CA ILE A 157 3.51 -9.01 23.35
C ILE A 157 2.19 -9.37 22.68
N GLY A 158 1.85 -10.65 22.77
CA GLY A 158 0.60 -11.16 22.21
C GLY A 158 0.02 -12.27 23.07
N ALA A 159 -1.29 -12.37 23.04
CA ALA A 159 -2.03 -13.49 23.64
C ALA A 159 -3.18 -13.86 22.71
N GLU A 160 -3.42 -15.17 22.61
CA GLU A 160 -4.53 -15.68 21.83
C GLU A 160 -5.14 -16.90 22.49
N ALA A 161 -6.46 -17.04 22.35
CA ALA A 161 -7.18 -18.18 22.89
C ALA A 161 -8.46 -18.47 22.10
N PRO A 162 -8.76 -19.73 21.79
CA PRO A 162 -10.14 -20.16 21.62
C PRO A 162 -10.82 -20.19 23.00
N TYR A 163 -12.09 -19.78 23.08
CA TYR A 163 -12.84 -19.74 24.33
C TYR A 163 -14.25 -20.29 24.12
N GLY A 164 -14.62 -21.30 24.91
CA GLY A 164 -15.93 -21.93 24.84
C GLY A 164 -16.30 -22.44 23.44
N GLU A 165 -17.61 -22.48 23.14
CA GLU A 165 -18.11 -22.95 21.87
C GLU A 165 -18.03 -21.86 20.80
N GLY A 166 -17.01 -21.91 19.96
CA GLY A 166 -16.86 -21.08 18.76
C GLY A 166 -16.32 -19.68 18.96
N PHE A 167 -16.02 -19.22 20.17
CA PHE A 167 -15.38 -17.92 20.40
C PHE A 167 -13.86 -18.03 20.31
N ASP A 168 -13.25 -16.99 19.81
CA ASP A 168 -11.80 -16.80 19.82
C ASP A 168 -11.42 -15.34 20.05
N ILE A 169 -10.25 -15.12 20.64
CA ILE A 169 -9.69 -13.78 20.87
C ILE A 169 -8.20 -13.79 20.63
N ARG A 170 -7.70 -12.75 19.97
CA ARG A 170 -6.28 -12.43 19.89
C ARG A 170 -6.08 -10.96 20.21
N ALA A 171 -5.18 -10.67 21.14
CA ALA A 171 -4.73 -9.32 21.46
C ALA A 171 -3.22 -9.23 21.25
N GLN A 172 -2.77 -8.13 20.67
CA GLN A 172 -1.36 -7.88 20.41
C GLN A 172 -1.03 -6.42 20.60
N ALA A 173 0.09 -6.13 21.28
CA ALA A 173 0.64 -4.79 21.42
C ALA A 173 2.10 -4.80 21.02
N SER A 174 2.55 -3.73 20.37
CA SER A 174 3.97 -3.53 20.05
C SER A 174 4.40 -2.08 20.23
N ARG A 175 5.66 -1.92 20.58
CA ARG A 175 6.38 -0.65 20.59
C ARG A 175 7.66 -0.81 19.79
N PHE A 176 7.79 -0.01 18.76
CA PHE A 176 8.95 0.09 17.88
C PHE A 176 9.58 1.45 18.04
N GLU A 177 10.91 1.50 18.08
CA GLU A 177 11.73 2.69 18.13
C GLU A 177 12.93 2.55 17.20
N ILE A 178 13.35 3.63 16.58
CA ILE A 178 14.55 3.70 15.75
C ILE A 178 15.12 5.11 15.78
N ASP A 179 16.45 5.26 15.92
CA ASP A 179 17.11 6.57 15.79
C ASP A 179 17.25 6.98 14.31
N GLY A 180 17.31 5.96 13.40
CA GLY A 180 17.54 6.15 11.98
C GLY A 180 19.02 6.30 11.63
N PHE A 181 19.35 6.15 10.34
CA PHE A 181 20.75 6.23 9.88
C PHE A 181 21.17 7.63 9.42
N ARG A 182 20.21 8.55 9.30
CA ARG A 182 20.40 9.96 9.00
C ARG A 182 20.09 10.80 10.24
N PRO A 183 20.77 11.91 10.48
CA PRO A 183 20.32 12.86 11.51
C PRO A 183 18.86 13.27 11.25
N HIS A 184 18.09 13.53 12.30
CA HIS A 184 16.68 13.95 12.23
C HIS A 184 15.80 12.94 11.47
N SER A 185 15.92 11.65 11.80
CA SER A 185 15.15 10.56 11.21
C SER A 185 14.61 9.55 12.22
N ALA A 186 14.58 9.93 13.50
CA ALA A 186 14.08 9.09 14.58
C ALA A 186 12.56 8.88 14.45
N ALA A 187 12.11 7.72 14.89
CA ALA A 187 10.69 7.39 14.90
C ALA A 187 10.32 6.47 16.05
N GLU A 188 9.09 6.61 16.51
CA GLU A 188 8.43 5.67 17.42
C GLU A 188 7.11 5.20 16.78
N ARG A 189 6.71 3.96 17.02
CA ARG A 189 5.38 3.46 16.69
C ARG A 189 4.85 2.59 17.81
N ARG A 190 3.64 2.90 18.28
CA ARG A 190 2.86 2.08 19.19
C ARG A 190 1.67 1.51 18.45
N LEU A 191 1.49 0.22 18.49
CA LEU A 191 0.43 -0.47 17.79
C LEU A 191 -0.29 -1.40 18.77
N LEU A 192 -1.62 -1.34 18.77
CA LEU A 192 -2.50 -2.25 19.49
C LEU A 192 -3.51 -2.84 18.51
N ASN A 193 -3.64 -4.17 18.51
CA ASN A 193 -4.64 -4.88 17.71
C ASN A 193 -5.39 -5.89 18.58
N LEU A 194 -6.69 -5.92 18.41
CA LEU A 194 -7.59 -6.89 19.01
C LEU A 194 -8.44 -7.51 17.91
N ARG A 195 -8.45 -8.82 17.82
CA ARG A 195 -9.36 -9.61 17.01
C ARG A 195 -10.20 -10.46 17.92
N MET A 196 -11.53 -10.41 17.73
CA MET A 196 -12.50 -11.30 18.36
C MET A 196 -13.25 -12.03 17.26
N GLY A 197 -13.37 -13.33 17.40
CA GLY A 197 -14.11 -14.19 16.49
C GLY A 197 -15.21 -14.93 17.22
N TRP A 198 -16.30 -15.16 16.53
CA TRP A 198 -17.34 -16.12 16.95
C TRP A 198 -17.79 -16.92 15.74
N ARG A 199 -17.85 -18.23 15.91
CA ARG A 199 -18.31 -19.18 14.89
C ARG A 199 -19.40 -20.06 15.47
N GLY A 200 -20.64 -19.79 15.08
CA GLY A 200 -21.77 -20.67 15.32
C GLY A 200 -21.91 -21.71 14.21
N GLU A 201 -23.06 -22.37 14.16
CA GLU A 201 -23.37 -23.38 13.15
C GLU A 201 -23.41 -22.81 11.72
N LEU A 202 -24.12 -21.70 11.54
CA LEU A 202 -24.30 -21.02 10.26
C LEU A 202 -23.58 -19.67 10.21
N ASP A 203 -23.29 -19.07 11.33
CA ASP A 203 -22.82 -17.70 11.44
C ASP A 203 -21.32 -17.65 11.81
N THR A 204 -20.61 -16.68 11.24
CA THR A 204 -19.27 -16.30 11.67
C THR A 204 -19.23 -14.78 11.82
N VAL A 205 -18.82 -14.32 13.00
CA VAL A 205 -18.62 -12.89 13.29
C VAL A 205 -17.14 -12.67 13.58
N THR A 206 -16.55 -11.66 12.97
CA THR A 206 -15.20 -11.20 13.28
C THR A 206 -15.26 -9.71 13.61
N VAL A 207 -14.69 -9.31 14.74
CA VAL A 207 -14.56 -7.92 15.16
C VAL A 207 -13.09 -7.59 15.29
N LEU A 208 -12.68 -6.46 14.74
CA LEU A 208 -11.32 -5.95 14.76
C LEU A 208 -11.29 -4.57 15.40
N VAL A 209 -10.36 -4.39 16.33
CA VAL A 209 -10.03 -3.07 16.89
C VAL A 209 -8.55 -2.86 16.66
N ASN A 210 -8.17 -1.73 16.10
CA ASN A 210 -6.77 -1.34 16.02
C ASN A 210 -6.55 0.10 16.49
N SER A 211 -5.37 0.35 17.02
CA SER A 211 -4.91 1.68 17.41
C SER A 211 -3.44 1.80 17.07
N VAL A 212 -3.06 2.87 16.39
CA VAL A 212 -1.67 3.21 16.08
C VAL A 212 -1.39 4.66 16.44
N ASP A 213 -0.21 4.93 17.00
CA ASP A 213 0.37 6.26 17.20
C ASP A 213 1.82 6.22 16.73
N GLN A 214 2.17 7.08 15.77
CA GLN A 214 3.48 7.11 15.12
C GLN A 214 3.99 8.54 14.99
N PRO A 215 4.70 9.07 15.99
CA PRO A 215 5.54 10.25 15.82
C PRO A 215 6.84 9.88 15.10
N ALA A 216 7.29 10.72 14.16
CA ALA A 216 8.52 10.53 13.43
C ALA A 216 9.10 11.86 12.93
N GLU A 217 10.42 11.98 12.97
CA GLU A 217 11.18 13.05 12.34
C GLU A 217 11.29 12.81 10.83
N ASP A 218 11.39 13.88 10.05
CA ASP A 218 11.47 13.84 8.59
C ASP A 218 12.81 14.42 8.11
N PRO A 219 13.79 13.59 7.71
CA PRO A 219 15.09 14.05 7.22
C PRO A 219 15.04 14.70 5.85
N LEU A 220 13.88 14.71 5.19
CA LEU A 220 13.64 15.17 3.82
C LEU A 220 14.44 14.38 2.75
N GLY A 221 14.09 14.56 1.49
CA GLY A 221 14.88 14.11 0.35
C GLY A 221 16.15 14.93 0.16
N LEU A 222 17.09 14.41 -0.60
CA LEU A 222 18.35 15.04 -0.98
C LEU A 222 18.32 15.46 -2.46
N THR A 223 19.00 16.56 -2.78
CA THR A 223 19.33 16.89 -4.17
C THR A 223 20.38 15.91 -4.72
N ARG A 224 20.59 15.90 -6.04
CA ARG A 224 21.66 15.11 -6.67
C ARG A 224 23.03 15.37 -6.02
N ALA A 225 23.42 16.65 -5.91
CA ALA A 225 24.69 17.02 -5.33
C ALA A 225 24.84 16.57 -3.86
N GLN A 226 23.80 16.70 -3.07
CA GLN A 226 23.80 16.24 -1.67
C GLN A 226 23.90 14.70 -1.60
N PHE A 227 23.11 13.99 -2.42
CA PHE A 227 23.11 12.53 -2.45
C PHE A 227 24.47 11.95 -2.88
N ASP A 228 25.09 12.55 -3.89
CA ASP A 228 26.40 12.09 -4.42
C ASP A 228 27.54 12.40 -3.43
N ALA A 229 27.46 13.53 -2.70
CA ALA A 229 28.44 13.89 -1.69
C ALA A 229 28.39 12.97 -0.47
N ASP A 230 27.23 12.83 0.14
CA ASP A 230 27.00 11.93 1.28
C ASP A 230 25.52 11.55 1.39
N PRO A 231 25.10 10.32 1.06
CA PRO A 231 23.72 9.90 1.19
C PRO A 231 23.24 9.77 2.64
N ASN A 232 24.13 9.78 3.63
CA ASN A 232 23.74 9.71 5.03
C ASN A 232 23.45 11.11 5.64
N GLN A 233 23.70 12.18 4.91
CA GLN A 233 23.38 13.52 5.39
C GLN A 233 21.89 13.79 5.40
N THR A 234 21.49 14.79 6.16
CA THR A 234 20.12 15.32 6.21
C THR A 234 20.08 16.68 5.53
N ALA A 235 18.99 17.00 4.84
CA ALA A 235 18.78 18.32 4.27
C ALA A 235 18.79 19.36 5.41
N PRO A 236 19.59 20.45 5.32
CA PRO A 236 19.69 21.44 6.41
C PRO A 236 18.34 22.01 6.87
N GLN A 237 17.38 22.09 5.95
CA GLN A 237 16.02 22.54 6.22
C GLN A 237 15.27 21.62 7.18
N ALA A 238 15.62 20.33 7.26
CA ALA A 238 14.97 19.41 8.18
C ALA A 238 15.16 19.82 9.63
N THR A 239 16.40 20.14 10.03
CA THR A 239 16.73 20.60 11.38
C THR A 239 16.33 22.05 11.62
N GLN A 240 16.45 22.92 10.61
CA GLN A 240 16.05 24.32 10.70
C GLN A 240 14.56 24.49 11.00
N PHE A 241 13.71 23.69 10.34
CA PHE A 241 12.25 23.75 10.47
C PHE A 241 11.69 22.66 11.40
N ASP A 242 12.55 21.84 11.99
CA ASP A 242 12.17 20.70 12.84
C ASP A 242 11.07 19.86 12.19
N THR A 243 11.36 19.41 10.94
CA THR A 243 10.37 18.71 10.12
C THR A 243 10.04 17.34 10.72
N ARG A 244 8.76 17.11 10.96
CA ARG A 244 8.26 15.89 11.59
C ARG A 244 6.80 15.68 11.30
N LYS A 245 6.32 14.47 11.58
CA LYS A 245 4.92 14.12 11.45
C LYS A 245 4.51 13.23 12.60
N ARG A 246 3.30 13.42 13.12
CA ARG A 246 2.62 12.46 13.96
C ARG A 246 1.35 12.01 13.25
N ALA A 247 1.14 10.69 13.20
CA ALA A 247 -0.09 10.09 12.70
C ALA A 247 -0.65 9.15 13.77
N ALA A 248 -1.88 9.39 14.21
CA ALA A 248 -2.61 8.51 15.11
C ALA A 248 -3.88 8.01 14.42
N GLN A 249 -4.25 6.76 14.65
CA GLN A 249 -5.47 6.19 14.09
C GLN A 249 -6.07 5.18 15.05
N GLN A 250 -7.39 5.17 15.14
CA GLN A 250 -8.19 4.16 15.84
C GLN A 250 -9.28 3.69 14.89
N GLN A 251 -9.52 2.38 14.84
CA GLN A 251 -10.52 1.78 13.99
C GLN A 251 -11.21 0.62 14.69
N LEU A 252 -12.51 0.54 14.51
CA LEU A 252 -13.35 -0.60 14.83
C LEU A 252 -13.99 -1.09 13.54
N GLY A 253 -13.99 -2.40 13.31
CA GLY A 253 -14.71 -3.01 12.21
C GLY A 253 -15.28 -4.35 12.60
N ALA A 254 -16.38 -4.72 11.97
CA ALA A 254 -17.05 -6.00 12.17
C ALA A 254 -17.44 -6.59 10.80
N GLN A 255 -17.27 -7.89 10.67
CA GLN A 255 -17.77 -8.67 9.54
C GLN A 255 -18.64 -9.80 10.07
N TRP A 256 -19.84 -9.92 9.55
CA TRP A 256 -20.76 -11.02 9.78
C TRP A 256 -20.96 -11.79 8.49
N LYS A 257 -20.65 -13.08 8.52
CA LYS A 257 -20.90 -14.04 7.44
C LYS A 257 -21.93 -15.04 7.91
N ARG A 258 -23.00 -15.24 7.14
CA ARG A 258 -24.02 -16.24 7.39
C ARG A 258 -24.11 -17.20 6.22
N ARG A 259 -23.86 -18.48 6.47
CA ARG A 259 -24.21 -19.54 5.54
C ARG A 259 -25.70 -19.80 5.61
N LEU A 260 -26.37 -19.85 4.48
CA LEU A 260 -27.79 -20.10 4.41
C LEU A 260 -28.05 -21.59 4.22
N ALA A 261 -29.09 -22.11 4.87
CA ALA A 261 -29.34 -23.55 4.98
C ALA A 261 -29.51 -24.19 3.59
N THR A 262 -29.11 -25.45 3.49
CA THR A 262 -29.14 -26.28 2.29
C THR A 262 -30.55 -26.45 1.72
N GLY A 263 -30.72 -26.13 0.43
CA GLY A 263 -31.98 -26.32 -0.33
C GLY A 263 -32.31 -25.20 -1.32
N GLY A 264 -31.59 -24.06 -1.30
CA GLY A 264 -31.71 -22.96 -2.26
C GLY A 264 -30.37 -22.54 -2.85
N ALA A 265 -30.42 -21.78 -3.93
CA ALA A 265 -29.21 -21.28 -4.59
C ALA A 265 -28.45 -20.22 -3.75
N LEU A 266 -29.11 -19.53 -2.83
CA LEU A 266 -28.46 -18.52 -1.97
C LEU A 266 -27.62 -19.23 -0.90
N GLU A 267 -26.28 -19.15 -1.06
CA GLU A 267 -25.29 -19.86 -0.23
C GLU A 267 -24.86 -19.08 0.98
N GLU A 268 -24.58 -17.77 0.81
CA GLU A 268 -23.96 -16.95 1.86
C GLU A 268 -24.43 -15.50 1.79
N SER A 269 -24.57 -14.87 2.95
CA SER A 269 -24.66 -13.42 3.09
C SER A 269 -23.50 -12.90 3.93
N ILE A 270 -22.93 -11.75 3.53
CA ILE A 270 -21.80 -11.12 4.20
C ILE A 270 -22.14 -9.65 4.41
N LEU A 271 -21.98 -9.19 5.65
CA LEU A 271 -22.12 -7.79 6.02
C LEU A 271 -20.84 -7.34 6.71
N THR A 272 -20.23 -6.26 6.22
CA THR A 272 -19.07 -5.61 6.85
C THR A 272 -19.47 -4.18 7.21
N ALA A 273 -19.15 -3.76 8.43
CA ALA A 273 -19.33 -2.38 8.89
C ALA A 273 -18.10 -1.92 9.65
N TYR A 274 -17.74 -0.66 9.52
CA TYR A 274 -16.56 -0.11 10.19
C TYR A 274 -16.68 1.39 10.43
N ALA A 275 -15.93 1.86 11.43
CA ALA A 275 -15.71 3.28 11.70
C ALA A 275 -14.31 3.48 12.26
N GLY A 276 -13.71 4.64 11.99
CA GLY A 276 -12.41 4.99 12.51
C GLY A 276 -12.16 6.50 12.50
N ARG A 277 -11.18 6.89 13.29
CA ARG A 277 -10.68 8.27 13.37
C ARG A 277 -9.19 8.26 13.10
N ARG A 278 -8.72 9.28 12.36
CA ARG A 278 -7.30 9.49 12.07
C ARG A 278 -6.93 10.94 12.27
N ASP A 279 -5.94 11.20 13.11
CA ASP A 279 -5.37 12.49 13.36
C ASP A 279 -3.96 12.57 12.75
N VAL A 280 -3.64 13.66 12.07
CA VAL A 280 -2.31 13.89 11.51
C VAL A 280 -1.91 15.33 11.74
N THR A 281 -0.73 15.52 12.33
CA THR A 281 -0.06 16.83 12.41
C THR A 281 1.33 16.70 11.76
N GLN A 282 1.64 17.58 10.80
CA GLN A 282 2.91 17.57 10.08
C GLN A 282 3.51 18.97 9.99
N TRP A 283 4.76 19.14 10.44
CA TRP A 283 5.57 20.35 10.29
C TRP A 283 6.48 20.20 9.08
N GLN A 284 6.40 21.14 8.15
CA GLN A 284 7.08 21.10 6.85
C GLN A 284 8.20 22.13 6.77
N ALA A 285 9.18 21.87 5.91
CA ALA A 285 10.31 22.79 5.63
C ALA A 285 9.89 23.90 4.65
N ILE A 286 9.00 24.81 5.09
CA ILE A 286 8.50 25.90 4.26
C ILE A 286 9.02 27.24 4.83
N PRO A 287 9.84 27.99 4.07
CA PRO A 287 10.32 29.31 4.48
C PRO A 287 9.16 30.28 4.76
N ASP A 288 9.37 31.19 5.70
CA ASP A 288 8.42 32.25 6.05
C ASP A 288 8.08 33.15 4.86
N THR A 289 9.08 33.46 4.03
CA THR A 289 8.88 34.24 2.79
C THR A 289 7.92 33.55 1.79
N THR A 290 7.95 32.20 1.73
CA THR A 290 7.00 31.42 0.93
C THR A 290 5.60 31.46 1.53
N GLN A 291 5.48 31.55 2.86
CA GLN A 291 4.22 31.63 3.59
C GLN A 291 3.65 33.07 3.68
N ALA A 292 4.43 34.09 3.29
CA ALA A 292 4.02 35.49 3.37
C ALA A 292 2.69 35.80 2.62
N PRO A 293 2.41 35.28 1.41
CA PRO A 293 1.12 35.48 0.77
C PRO A 293 -0.02 34.85 1.60
N LEU A 294 -1.09 35.61 1.83
CA LEU A 294 -2.24 35.16 2.65
C LEU A 294 -2.89 33.87 2.10
N ARG A 295 -2.81 33.62 0.80
CA ARG A 295 -3.28 32.39 0.14
C ARG A 295 -2.44 31.17 0.40
N HIS A 296 -1.25 31.30 1.00
CA HIS A 296 -0.44 30.13 1.36
C HIS A 296 -0.99 29.48 2.63
N PRO A 297 -1.26 28.16 2.66
CA PRO A 297 -1.93 27.49 3.78
C PRO A 297 -1.03 27.27 5.00
N GLY A 298 0.14 27.88 5.03
CA GLY A 298 1.13 27.70 6.09
C GLY A 298 2.08 26.53 5.87
N GLY A 299 2.88 26.24 6.88
CA GLY A 299 3.88 25.16 6.90
C GLY A 299 3.56 24.04 7.90
N VAL A 300 2.42 24.11 8.58
CA VAL A 300 1.90 23.02 9.43
C VAL A 300 0.57 22.56 8.85
N ILE A 301 0.47 21.26 8.61
CA ILE A 301 -0.79 20.58 8.26
C ILE A 301 -1.30 19.92 9.54
N ASP A 302 -2.58 20.14 9.86
CA ASP A 302 -3.27 19.53 10.97
C ASP A 302 -4.66 19.10 10.53
N PHE A 303 -5.00 17.83 10.66
CA PHE A 303 -6.34 17.37 10.37
C PHE A 303 -6.79 16.22 11.28
N ASP A 304 -8.08 16.22 11.54
CA ASP A 304 -8.85 15.16 12.18
C ASP A 304 -9.82 14.59 11.15
N ARG A 305 -9.80 13.28 10.97
CA ARG A 305 -10.61 12.59 9.98
C ARG A 305 -11.43 11.49 10.63
N LEU A 306 -12.76 11.60 10.53
CA LEU A 306 -13.69 10.52 10.79
C LEU A 306 -14.00 9.79 9.48
N TYR A 307 -14.00 8.45 9.50
CA TYR A 307 -14.41 7.65 8.36
C TYR A 307 -15.22 6.44 8.80
N TYR A 308 -16.19 6.06 7.99
CA TYR A 308 -17.08 4.92 8.26
C TYR A 308 -17.68 4.38 6.98
N GLY A 309 -18.15 3.14 7.02
CA GLY A 309 -18.77 2.52 5.86
C GLY A 309 -19.41 1.18 6.16
N VAL A 310 -20.16 0.73 5.16
CA VAL A 310 -20.84 -0.56 5.15
C VAL A 310 -20.72 -1.20 3.75
N ASP A 311 -20.48 -2.51 3.73
CA ASP A 311 -20.53 -3.38 2.53
C ASP A 311 -21.41 -4.57 2.83
N GLY A 312 -22.43 -4.79 2.02
CA GLY A 312 -23.32 -5.95 2.11
C GLY A 312 -23.36 -6.71 0.81
N ARG A 313 -23.17 -8.02 0.85
CA ARG A 313 -23.21 -8.85 -0.33
C ARG A 313 -23.86 -10.19 -0.09
N LEU A 314 -24.43 -10.76 -1.17
CA LEU A 314 -25.06 -12.06 -1.24
C LEU A 314 -24.31 -12.92 -2.27
N VAL A 315 -24.19 -14.22 -1.99
CA VAL A 315 -23.54 -15.21 -2.84
C VAL A 315 -24.55 -16.30 -3.15
N TRP A 316 -24.78 -16.51 -4.44
CA TRP A 316 -25.57 -17.63 -4.95
C TRP A 316 -24.65 -18.64 -5.63
N ARG A 317 -24.99 -19.92 -5.46
CA ARG A 317 -24.33 -21.04 -6.10
C ARG A 317 -25.34 -22.00 -6.71
N TRP A 318 -25.08 -22.34 -7.94
CA TRP A 318 -25.73 -23.42 -8.68
C TRP A 318 -24.68 -24.44 -9.08
N GLU A 319 -25.09 -25.54 -9.69
CA GLU A 319 -24.19 -26.61 -10.10
C GLU A 319 -23.05 -26.12 -11.02
N GLN A 320 -23.39 -25.26 -12.01
CA GLN A 320 -22.46 -24.77 -13.03
C GLN A 320 -22.26 -23.23 -12.95
N ALA A 321 -22.87 -22.56 -11.97
CA ALA A 321 -22.82 -21.10 -11.93
C ALA A 321 -22.66 -20.58 -10.49
N ARG A 322 -22.05 -19.43 -10.37
CA ARG A 322 -21.96 -18.67 -9.12
C ARG A 322 -22.21 -17.20 -9.41
N LEU A 323 -22.96 -16.54 -8.54
CA LEU A 323 -23.23 -15.11 -8.62
C LEU A 323 -22.92 -14.46 -7.26
N VAL A 324 -22.24 -13.33 -7.30
CA VAL A 324 -22.09 -12.43 -6.17
C VAL A 324 -22.74 -11.11 -6.56
N ALA A 325 -23.56 -10.54 -5.68
CA ALA A 325 -24.07 -9.18 -5.84
C ALA A 325 -24.02 -8.45 -4.50
N GLY A 326 -23.67 -7.16 -4.54
CA GLY A 326 -23.51 -6.38 -3.31
C GLY A 326 -23.63 -4.90 -3.54
N VAL A 327 -23.70 -4.20 -2.40
CA VAL A 327 -23.76 -2.74 -2.28
C VAL A 327 -22.74 -2.29 -1.24
N ALA A 328 -22.11 -1.14 -1.48
CA ALA A 328 -21.18 -0.53 -0.56
C ALA A 328 -21.46 0.97 -0.42
N ALA A 329 -21.30 1.50 0.78
CA ALA A 329 -21.37 2.94 1.05
C ALA A 329 -20.25 3.32 2.02
N GLU A 330 -19.50 4.35 1.70
CA GLU A 330 -18.35 4.81 2.48
C GLU A 330 -18.41 6.34 2.62
N THR A 331 -18.01 6.85 3.77
CA THR A 331 -17.94 8.28 4.06
C THR A 331 -16.63 8.61 4.78
N GLN A 332 -16.07 9.75 4.42
CA GLN A 332 -14.94 10.40 5.09
C GLN A 332 -15.34 11.85 5.35
N GLU A 333 -15.11 12.32 6.57
CA GLU A 333 -15.26 13.71 6.98
C GLU A 333 -13.96 14.15 7.64
N GLU A 334 -13.44 15.32 7.27
CA GLU A 334 -12.13 15.80 7.69
C GLU A 334 -12.17 17.27 8.04
N ASP A 335 -11.88 17.61 9.29
CA ASP A 335 -11.57 18.96 9.72
C ASP A 335 -10.10 19.22 9.45
N ARG A 336 -9.79 20.10 8.49
CA ARG A 336 -8.42 20.37 8.07
C ARG A 336 -8.03 21.81 8.35
N ARG A 337 -6.92 21.97 9.08
CA ARG A 337 -6.33 23.25 9.40
C ARG A 337 -4.90 23.35 8.86
N GLY A 338 -4.49 24.56 8.55
CA GLY A 338 -3.13 24.89 8.18
C GLY A 338 -2.65 26.06 9.00
N TYR A 339 -1.38 26.00 9.45
CA TYR A 339 -0.80 27.06 10.26
C TYR A 339 0.59 27.44 9.73
N GLU A 340 1.05 28.63 10.06
CA GLU A 340 2.45 28.96 9.91
C GLU A 340 3.31 28.00 10.76
N ASN A 341 4.50 27.64 10.25
CA ASN A 341 5.45 26.80 11.00
C ASN A 341 6.42 27.64 11.86
N PHE A 342 6.07 28.87 12.19
CA PHE A 342 6.87 29.78 12.99
C PHE A 342 6.01 30.71 13.84
N VAL A 343 6.67 31.32 14.86
CA VAL A 343 6.14 32.42 15.65
C VAL A 343 7.21 33.54 15.77
N GLY A 344 6.76 34.74 16.08
CA GLY A 344 7.64 35.91 16.22
C GLY A 344 7.97 36.59 14.90
N THR A 345 8.76 37.65 14.99
CA THR A 345 9.20 38.49 13.87
C THR A 345 10.73 38.44 13.73
N PRO A 346 11.30 38.65 12.51
CA PRO A 346 12.74 38.74 12.36
C PRO A 346 13.34 39.83 13.26
N PRO A 347 14.52 39.62 13.86
CA PRO A 347 15.39 38.45 13.76
C PRO A 347 15.06 37.31 14.75
N SER A 348 14.06 37.47 15.63
CA SER A 348 13.74 36.54 16.75
C SER A 348 12.72 35.46 16.36
N ARG A 349 12.60 35.15 15.05
CA ARG A 349 11.65 34.16 14.58
C ARG A 349 12.06 32.73 14.99
N GLN A 350 11.12 32.02 15.60
CA GLN A 350 11.28 30.61 15.98
C GLN A 350 10.53 29.73 14.97
N PHE A 351 11.23 28.80 14.32
CA PHE A 351 10.66 27.79 13.40
C PHE A 351 10.36 26.48 14.10
N GLY A 352 9.63 25.59 13.43
CA GLY A 352 9.30 24.26 13.95
C GLY A 352 8.16 24.24 14.97
N VAL A 353 7.40 25.33 15.05
CA VAL A 353 6.25 25.49 15.95
C VAL A 353 4.97 25.72 15.17
N THR A 354 3.82 25.61 15.82
CA THR A 354 2.52 25.94 15.24
C THR A 354 2.23 27.43 15.47
N GLY A 355 2.17 28.21 14.39
CA GLY A 355 1.95 29.65 14.41
C GLY A 355 0.52 30.06 14.10
N ALA A 356 0.33 31.14 13.32
CA ALA A 356 -0.98 31.68 12.97
C ALA A 356 -1.77 30.74 12.04
N LEU A 357 -3.09 30.73 12.19
CA LEU A 357 -4.01 29.98 11.32
C LEU A 357 -3.97 30.56 9.90
N ARG A 358 -3.89 29.70 8.89
CA ARG A 358 -3.78 30.04 7.46
C ARG A 358 -4.76 29.25 6.60
N ARG A 359 -5.42 28.23 7.12
CA ARG A 359 -6.43 27.39 6.47
C ARG A 359 -7.37 26.83 7.52
N ASN A 360 -8.67 26.74 7.18
CA ASN A 360 -9.67 26.08 8.01
C ASN A 360 -10.79 25.56 7.10
N GLU A 361 -10.89 24.23 6.93
CA GLU A 361 -11.80 23.60 5.97
C GLU A 361 -12.47 22.37 6.55
N ASP A 362 -13.74 22.20 6.22
CA ASP A 362 -14.49 20.97 6.38
C ASP A 362 -14.53 20.22 5.04
N ASN A 363 -13.86 19.08 4.97
CA ASN A 363 -13.76 18.25 3.79
C ASN A 363 -14.63 17.01 3.93
N ARG A 364 -15.29 16.59 2.85
CA ARG A 364 -16.11 15.38 2.83
C ARG A 364 -15.93 14.62 1.53
N ALA A 365 -15.76 13.30 1.61
CA ALA A 365 -15.86 12.38 0.49
C ALA A 365 -16.85 11.26 0.81
N ARG A 366 -17.75 10.96 -0.14
CA ARG A 366 -18.76 9.90 -0.02
C ARG A 366 -18.79 9.08 -1.29
N SER A 367 -18.74 7.75 -1.14
CA SER A 367 -19.00 6.83 -2.25
C SER A 367 -20.20 5.96 -1.97
N ALA A 368 -20.92 5.61 -3.03
CA ALA A 368 -22.01 4.63 -3.01
C ALA A 368 -21.92 3.81 -4.29
N ASP A 369 -21.86 2.48 -4.15
CA ASP A 369 -21.58 1.55 -5.23
C ASP A 369 -22.51 0.36 -5.20
N VAL A 370 -22.79 -0.17 -6.38
CA VAL A 370 -23.40 -1.51 -6.58
C VAL A 370 -22.45 -2.34 -7.43
N TYR A 371 -22.34 -3.63 -7.13
CA TYR A 371 -21.47 -4.52 -7.89
C TYR A 371 -22.06 -5.91 -8.00
N THR A 372 -21.67 -6.59 -9.09
CA THR A 372 -22.00 -8.01 -9.30
C THR A 372 -20.88 -8.71 -10.04
N GLN A 373 -20.70 -9.99 -9.78
CA GLN A 373 -19.79 -10.89 -10.49
C GLN A 373 -20.46 -12.24 -10.66
N GLY A 374 -20.57 -12.68 -11.89
CA GLY A 374 -21.07 -14.00 -12.26
C GLY A 374 -19.97 -14.88 -12.82
N GLU A 375 -20.04 -16.16 -12.56
CA GLU A 375 -19.17 -17.21 -13.09
C GLU A 375 -20.02 -18.32 -13.63
N LEU A 376 -19.58 -18.87 -14.78
CA LEU A 376 -20.25 -19.96 -15.46
C LEU A 376 -19.23 -20.99 -15.95
N ASP A 377 -19.41 -22.21 -15.56
CA ASP A 377 -18.62 -23.35 -16.03
C ASP A 377 -19.20 -23.90 -17.33
N PHE A 378 -18.42 -23.83 -18.41
CA PHE A 378 -18.74 -24.39 -19.74
C PHE A 378 -18.24 -25.85 -19.88
N GLY A 379 -18.37 -26.62 -18.81
CA GLY A 379 -17.82 -27.95 -18.68
C GLY A 379 -16.66 -28.01 -17.67
N PRO A 380 -15.96 -29.15 -17.59
CA PRO A 380 -15.00 -29.38 -16.48
C PRO A 380 -13.72 -28.54 -16.56
N ALA A 381 -13.40 -27.98 -17.72
CA ALA A 381 -12.13 -27.33 -17.96
C ALA A 381 -12.21 -25.80 -18.22
N VAL A 382 -13.40 -25.29 -18.57
CA VAL A 382 -13.53 -23.90 -19.01
C VAL A 382 -14.51 -23.15 -18.12
N THR A 383 -14.06 -22.02 -17.54
CA THR A 383 -14.89 -21.12 -16.72
C THR A 383 -14.86 -19.72 -17.32
N GLY A 384 -16.02 -19.12 -17.52
CA GLY A 384 -16.18 -17.71 -17.85
C GLY A 384 -16.55 -16.90 -16.61
N THR A 385 -16.00 -15.70 -16.49
CA THR A 385 -16.32 -14.75 -15.40
C THR A 385 -16.67 -13.40 -16.00
N LEU A 386 -17.77 -12.81 -15.56
CA LEU A 386 -18.18 -11.46 -15.87
C LEU A 386 -18.46 -10.70 -14.58
N GLY A 387 -18.06 -9.44 -14.50
CA GLY A 387 -18.35 -8.61 -13.35
C GLY A 387 -18.52 -7.14 -13.74
N VAL A 388 -19.22 -6.39 -12.91
CA VAL A 388 -19.35 -4.95 -13.05
C VAL A 388 -19.49 -4.32 -11.67
N ARG A 389 -18.84 -3.19 -11.49
CA ARG A 389 -19.10 -2.27 -10.37
C ARG A 389 -19.45 -0.91 -10.93
N SER A 390 -20.54 -0.33 -10.44
CA SER A 390 -20.97 1.02 -10.80
C SER A 390 -21.20 1.82 -9.53
N GLY A 391 -20.77 3.05 -9.52
CA GLY A 391 -20.87 3.90 -8.34
C GLY A 391 -20.68 5.37 -8.62
N ARG A 392 -20.93 6.14 -7.57
CA ARG A 392 -20.74 7.59 -7.51
C ARG A 392 -19.86 7.96 -6.35
N LEU A 393 -18.83 8.77 -6.60
CA LEU A 393 -18.05 9.47 -5.59
C LEU A 393 -18.41 10.95 -5.62
N SER A 394 -18.76 11.50 -4.45
CA SER A 394 -18.98 12.93 -4.23
C SER A 394 -17.91 13.46 -3.29
N VAL A 395 -17.29 14.58 -3.65
CA VAL A 395 -16.29 15.28 -2.84
C VAL A 395 -16.72 16.72 -2.63
N LYS A 396 -16.53 17.24 -1.42
CA LYS A 396 -16.90 18.62 -1.06
C LYS A 396 -15.87 19.18 -0.08
N THR A 397 -15.51 20.44 -0.29
CA THR A 397 -14.77 21.28 0.66
C THR A 397 -15.63 22.48 1.01
N ALA A 398 -15.74 22.81 2.29
CA ALA A 398 -16.32 24.04 2.78
C ALA A 398 -15.23 24.82 3.52
N ASP A 399 -14.88 25.99 3.01
CA ASP A 399 -13.85 26.85 3.56
C ASP A 399 -14.43 27.78 4.63
N ALA A 400 -13.78 27.86 5.77
CA ALA A 400 -14.10 28.79 6.86
C ALA A 400 -12.98 29.84 7.09
N PHE A 401 -11.89 29.80 6.30
CA PHE A 401 -10.81 30.79 6.35
C PHE A 401 -10.93 31.79 5.17
N LEU A 402 -11.99 32.56 5.16
CA LEU A 402 -12.36 33.43 4.02
C LEU A 402 -11.43 34.63 3.81
N ALA A 403 -10.46 34.89 4.70
CA ALA A 403 -9.54 36.02 4.58
C ALA A 403 -8.62 35.95 3.33
N ASN A 404 -8.40 34.74 2.78
CA ASN A 404 -7.59 34.51 1.58
C ASN A 404 -8.42 34.30 0.30
N GLY A 405 -9.75 34.36 0.38
CA GLY A 405 -10.75 34.01 -0.64
C GLY A 405 -11.57 32.81 -0.19
N ASP A 406 -12.57 32.43 -0.94
CA ASP A 406 -13.38 31.25 -0.70
C ASP A 406 -12.85 30.06 -1.52
N ASP A 407 -12.27 29.09 -0.84
CA ASP A 407 -11.72 27.86 -1.42
C ASP A 407 -12.74 26.70 -1.45
N SER A 408 -14.03 26.98 -1.17
CA SER A 408 -15.10 25.98 -1.20
C SER A 408 -15.32 25.43 -2.60
N GLY A 409 -15.74 24.16 -2.66
CA GLY A 409 -16.06 23.50 -3.93
C GLY A 409 -16.69 22.13 -3.73
N ALA A 410 -17.34 21.65 -4.78
CA ALA A 410 -17.92 20.32 -4.81
C ALA A 410 -17.84 19.70 -6.19
N LEU A 411 -17.58 18.40 -6.25
CA LEU A 411 -17.54 17.60 -7.47
C LEU A 411 -18.20 16.24 -7.23
N HIS A 412 -18.63 15.62 -8.30
CA HIS A 412 -19.02 14.22 -8.29
C HIS A 412 -18.45 13.51 -9.52
N TYR A 413 -18.16 12.24 -9.35
CA TYR A 413 -17.62 11.38 -10.39
C TYR A 413 -18.40 10.08 -10.43
N ASP A 414 -19.00 9.81 -11.59
CA ASP A 414 -19.67 8.53 -11.84
C ASP A 414 -18.74 7.57 -12.59
N TYR A 415 -18.83 6.31 -12.26
CA TYR A 415 -18.03 5.28 -12.93
C TYR A 415 -18.77 3.96 -13.09
N THR A 416 -18.35 3.22 -14.11
CA THR A 416 -18.78 1.83 -14.33
C THR A 416 -17.58 1.03 -14.83
N ASN A 417 -17.18 0.05 -14.04
CA ASN A 417 -16.01 -0.79 -14.24
C ASN A 417 -16.44 -2.22 -14.58
N PRO A 418 -16.61 -2.57 -15.86
CA PRO A 418 -16.83 -3.94 -16.28
C PRO A 418 -15.52 -4.72 -16.29
N VAL A 419 -15.60 -6.00 -15.95
CA VAL A 419 -14.51 -6.98 -16.07
C VAL A 419 -15.03 -8.26 -16.71
N ALA A 420 -14.16 -8.95 -17.45
CA ALA A 420 -14.44 -10.25 -18.03
C ALA A 420 -13.19 -11.12 -18.01
N ALA A 421 -13.38 -12.43 -17.85
CA ALA A 421 -12.30 -13.40 -18.01
C ALA A 421 -12.81 -14.72 -18.58
N LEU A 422 -11.91 -15.39 -19.28
CA LEU A 422 -12.05 -16.77 -19.68
C LEU A 422 -10.84 -17.55 -19.16
N GLN A 423 -11.11 -18.69 -18.55
CA GLN A 423 -10.11 -19.54 -17.91
C GLN A 423 -10.23 -20.96 -18.48
N TRP A 424 -9.09 -21.55 -18.78
CA TRP A 424 -8.97 -22.94 -19.21
C TRP A 424 -8.07 -23.72 -18.26
N ARG A 425 -8.63 -24.76 -17.64
CA ARG A 425 -7.94 -25.65 -16.69
C ARG A 425 -8.14 -27.10 -17.14
N PRO A 426 -7.30 -27.63 -18.06
CA PRO A 426 -7.42 -28.99 -18.55
C PRO A 426 -7.23 -30.04 -17.46
N ASP A 427 -6.42 -29.71 -16.45
CA ASP A 427 -6.12 -30.56 -15.30
C ASP A 427 -5.76 -29.72 -14.04
N ALA A 428 -5.36 -30.39 -12.97
CA ALA A 428 -5.00 -29.76 -11.70
C ALA A 428 -3.63 -29.06 -11.72
N SER A 429 -2.84 -29.23 -12.78
CA SER A 429 -1.48 -28.68 -12.89
C SER A 429 -1.40 -27.39 -13.70
N LEU A 430 -2.36 -27.15 -14.61
CA LEU A 430 -2.33 -26.06 -15.57
C LEU A 430 -3.58 -25.18 -15.48
N ASN A 431 -3.37 -23.87 -15.42
CA ASN A 431 -4.41 -22.85 -15.56
C ASN A 431 -3.93 -21.76 -16.52
N VAL A 432 -4.64 -21.59 -17.62
CA VAL A 432 -4.42 -20.51 -18.60
C VAL A 432 -5.64 -19.60 -18.59
N TYR A 433 -5.42 -18.29 -18.57
CA TYR A 433 -6.52 -17.34 -18.55
C TYR A 433 -6.24 -16.11 -19.41
N VAL A 434 -7.31 -15.47 -19.85
CA VAL A 434 -7.33 -14.13 -20.39
C VAL A 434 -8.34 -13.30 -19.59
N SER A 435 -7.97 -12.09 -19.21
CA SER A 435 -8.87 -11.18 -18.51
C SER A 435 -8.77 -9.76 -19.05
N ALA A 436 -9.88 -9.05 -19.05
CA ALA A 436 -9.98 -7.66 -19.47
C ALA A 436 -10.91 -6.87 -18.55
N GLY A 437 -10.66 -5.57 -18.40
CA GLY A 437 -11.51 -4.72 -17.57
C GLY A 437 -11.18 -3.25 -17.69
N ARG A 438 -12.05 -2.42 -17.07
CA ARG A 438 -11.86 -0.99 -16.94
C ARG A 438 -11.69 -0.63 -15.48
N GLY A 439 -10.70 0.22 -15.17
CA GLY A 439 -10.46 0.79 -13.85
C GLY A 439 -10.76 2.28 -13.81
N PHE A 440 -10.94 2.79 -12.61
CA PHE A 440 -11.25 4.18 -12.31
C PHE A 440 -10.45 4.64 -11.11
N GLU A 441 -9.86 5.83 -11.18
CA GLU A 441 -9.26 6.52 -10.05
C GLU A 441 -9.69 7.97 -10.04
N SER A 442 -10.35 8.40 -8.97
CA SER A 442 -10.71 9.81 -8.76
C SER A 442 -9.50 10.62 -8.30
N PRO A 443 -9.53 11.93 -8.53
CA PRO A 443 -8.73 12.83 -7.71
C PRO A 443 -9.14 12.72 -6.24
N THR A 444 -8.17 12.91 -5.35
CA THR A 444 -8.42 12.94 -3.91
C THR A 444 -8.69 14.36 -3.43
N LEU A 445 -9.19 14.50 -2.21
CA LEU A 445 -9.32 15.79 -1.55
C LEU A 445 -8.00 16.58 -1.56
N THR A 446 -6.87 15.91 -1.35
CA THR A 446 -5.55 16.56 -1.38
C THR A 446 -5.15 17.01 -2.80
N GLU A 447 -5.46 16.22 -3.84
CA GLU A 447 -5.16 16.56 -5.24
C GLU A 447 -6.05 17.68 -5.76
N LEU A 448 -7.24 17.84 -5.20
CA LEU A 448 -8.18 18.91 -5.53
C LEU A 448 -7.95 20.21 -4.75
N ALA A 449 -7.10 20.18 -3.72
CA ALA A 449 -6.99 21.24 -2.72
C ALA A 449 -6.42 22.57 -3.25
N TYR A 450 -5.81 22.59 -4.43
CA TYR A 450 -5.18 23.80 -5.00
C TYR A 450 -5.41 23.89 -6.51
N ARG A 451 -5.79 25.07 -6.97
CA ARG A 451 -5.86 25.35 -8.41
C ARG A 451 -4.47 25.56 -9.00
N PRO A 452 -4.19 24.98 -10.18
CA PRO A 452 -2.90 25.09 -10.84
C PRO A 452 -2.45 26.52 -11.16
N ASP A 453 -3.39 27.41 -11.43
CA ASP A 453 -3.16 28.84 -11.75
C ASP A 453 -2.88 29.72 -10.52
N GLY A 454 -2.89 29.13 -9.33
CA GLY A 454 -2.68 29.84 -8.05
C GLY A 454 -3.87 30.69 -7.60
N SER A 455 -5.02 30.64 -8.31
CA SER A 455 -6.25 31.26 -7.85
C SER A 455 -6.82 30.54 -6.64
N ALA A 456 -7.70 31.23 -5.87
CA ALA A 456 -8.41 30.60 -4.77
C ALA A 456 -9.39 29.54 -5.30
N GLY A 457 -9.63 28.53 -4.47
CA GLY A 457 -10.68 27.56 -4.67
C GLY A 457 -10.18 26.15 -5.00
N PHE A 458 -11.14 25.27 -4.93
CA PHE A 458 -11.03 23.85 -5.20
C PHE A 458 -10.81 23.59 -6.70
N ASN A 459 -9.90 22.70 -7.09
CA ASN A 459 -9.58 22.41 -8.49
C ASN A 459 -10.70 21.59 -9.16
N THR A 460 -11.73 22.29 -9.62
CA THR A 460 -12.89 21.67 -10.27
C THR A 460 -12.61 21.19 -11.71
N ALA A 461 -11.44 21.50 -12.27
CA ALA A 461 -11.08 21.10 -13.63
C ALA A 461 -10.46 19.69 -13.69
N LEU A 462 -10.03 19.15 -12.57
CA LEU A 462 -9.35 17.85 -12.52
C LEU A 462 -10.34 16.70 -12.70
N ARG A 463 -10.09 15.91 -13.75
CA ARG A 463 -10.91 14.75 -14.12
C ARG A 463 -10.36 13.45 -13.53
N PRO A 464 -11.21 12.44 -13.31
CA PRO A 464 -10.76 11.12 -12.91
C PRO A 464 -10.02 10.44 -14.08
N GLN A 465 -8.97 9.69 -13.75
CA GLN A 465 -8.31 8.83 -14.72
C GLN A 465 -9.08 7.53 -14.91
N ARG A 466 -9.02 6.98 -16.12
CA ARG A 466 -9.69 5.72 -16.49
C ARG A 466 -8.72 4.80 -17.21
N SER A 467 -8.62 3.56 -16.76
CA SER A 467 -7.75 2.57 -17.37
C SER A 467 -8.56 1.51 -18.13
N ARG A 468 -7.97 0.97 -19.22
CA ARG A 468 -8.40 -0.27 -19.90
C ARG A 468 -7.25 -1.25 -19.79
N GLN A 469 -7.54 -2.41 -19.25
CA GLN A 469 -6.53 -3.41 -18.94
C GLN A 469 -6.85 -4.71 -19.65
N LEU A 470 -5.80 -5.35 -20.16
CA LEU A 470 -5.84 -6.70 -20.75
C LEU A 470 -4.69 -7.50 -20.14
N GLU A 471 -4.96 -8.73 -19.74
CA GLU A 471 -3.97 -9.64 -19.17
C GLU A 471 -4.17 -11.04 -19.74
N VAL A 472 -3.07 -11.70 -20.07
CA VAL A 472 -2.99 -13.13 -20.35
C VAL A 472 -2.07 -13.76 -19.33
N GLY A 473 -2.51 -14.82 -18.67
CA GLY A 473 -1.74 -15.48 -17.64
C GLY A 473 -1.71 -16.98 -17.76
N PHE A 474 -0.65 -17.52 -17.16
CA PHE A 474 -0.35 -18.94 -17.12
C PHE A 474 0.08 -19.29 -15.69
N LYS A 475 -0.56 -20.30 -15.08
CA LYS A 475 -0.18 -20.82 -13.77
C LYS A 475 0.08 -22.33 -13.91
N TRP A 476 1.24 -22.74 -13.42
CA TRP A 476 1.65 -24.13 -13.48
C TRP A 476 2.05 -24.64 -12.09
N ARG A 477 1.58 -25.82 -11.79
CA ARG A 477 1.85 -26.55 -10.55
C ARG A 477 2.29 -27.96 -10.86
N ALA A 478 3.49 -28.32 -10.46
CA ALA A 478 4.04 -29.67 -10.59
C ALA A 478 4.40 -30.21 -9.19
N PRO A 479 3.41 -30.73 -8.43
CA PRO A 479 3.61 -31.14 -7.04
C PRO A 479 4.71 -32.16 -6.86
N GLU A 480 4.87 -33.11 -7.79
CA GLU A 480 5.88 -34.16 -7.74
C GLU A 480 7.29 -33.62 -7.79
N SER A 481 7.55 -32.56 -8.57
CA SER A 481 8.84 -31.87 -8.65
C SER A 481 8.98 -30.71 -7.67
N GLY A 482 7.93 -30.39 -6.91
CA GLY A 482 7.92 -29.27 -5.97
C GLY A 482 7.98 -27.89 -6.66
N LEU A 483 7.58 -27.81 -7.95
CA LEU A 483 7.67 -26.59 -8.76
C LEU A 483 6.30 -25.94 -8.90
N ALA A 484 6.27 -24.62 -8.69
CA ALA A 484 5.14 -23.75 -8.99
C ALA A 484 5.63 -22.53 -9.78
N ALA A 485 4.95 -22.16 -10.84
CA ALA A 485 5.29 -21.00 -11.67
C ALA A 485 4.02 -20.27 -12.10
N ASP A 486 4.06 -18.95 -12.04
CA ASP A 486 3.01 -18.05 -12.53
C ASP A 486 3.65 -17.03 -13.48
N LEU A 487 3.04 -16.83 -14.66
CA LEU A 487 3.44 -15.85 -15.66
C LEU A 487 2.22 -15.02 -16.04
N ALA A 488 2.38 -13.70 -16.11
CA ALA A 488 1.37 -12.81 -16.64
C ALA A 488 1.98 -11.81 -17.62
N VAL A 489 1.31 -11.59 -18.72
CA VAL A 489 1.63 -10.55 -19.71
C VAL A 489 0.44 -9.60 -19.74
N PHE A 490 0.68 -8.31 -19.60
CA PHE A 490 -0.39 -7.34 -19.49
C PHE A 490 -0.13 -6.06 -20.28
N ARG A 491 -1.22 -5.40 -20.63
CA ARG A 491 -1.27 -4.03 -21.13
C ARG A 491 -2.34 -3.25 -20.38
N ALA A 492 -2.00 -2.03 -19.99
CA ALA A 492 -2.94 -1.06 -19.42
C ALA A 492 -2.79 0.29 -20.13
N ASP A 493 -3.85 0.74 -20.78
CA ASP A 493 -3.96 2.08 -21.36
C ASP A 493 -4.80 2.94 -20.41
N THR A 494 -4.28 4.11 -20.01
CA THR A 494 -4.97 5.05 -19.13
C THR A 494 -5.24 6.34 -19.89
N SER A 495 -6.45 6.86 -19.80
CA SER A 495 -6.83 8.19 -20.27
C SER A 495 -6.99 9.14 -19.10
N ASP A 496 -6.77 10.44 -19.34
CA ASP A 496 -6.84 11.48 -18.32
C ASP A 496 -5.96 11.20 -17.10
N GLU A 497 -4.77 10.62 -17.32
CA GLU A 497 -3.81 10.31 -16.22
C GLU A 497 -3.62 11.56 -15.35
N ILE A 498 -3.73 11.41 -14.04
CA ILE A 498 -3.50 12.49 -13.09
C ILE A 498 -2.00 12.58 -12.85
N GLY A 499 -1.40 13.71 -13.19
CA GLY A 499 0.01 13.99 -12.98
C GLY A 499 0.24 15.18 -12.07
N VAL A 500 1.40 15.26 -11.45
CA VAL A 500 1.82 16.43 -10.67
C VAL A 500 2.21 17.54 -11.64
N GLN A 501 1.59 18.72 -11.50
CA GLN A 501 1.97 19.90 -12.25
C GLN A 501 3.09 20.67 -11.55
N THR A 502 2.94 20.90 -10.24
CA THR A 502 3.97 21.47 -9.37
C THR A 502 4.01 20.73 -8.04
N ASN A 503 5.17 20.67 -7.43
CA ASN A 503 5.34 20.18 -6.06
C ASN A 503 6.38 21.04 -5.34
N ALA A 504 5.97 22.18 -4.82
CA ALA A 504 6.85 23.15 -4.20
C ALA A 504 6.14 23.97 -3.12
N GLY A 505 6.91 24.45 -2.14
CA GLY A 505 6.39 25.29 -1.07
C GLY A 505 5.31 24.60 -0.24
N GLY A 506 5.39 23.28 -0.06
CA GLY A 506 4.38 22.47 0.66
C GLY A 506 3.06 22.31 -0.08
N ARG A 507 2.99 22.73 -1.36
CA ARG A 507 1.82 22.57 -2.22
C ARG A 507 2.14 21.68 -3.39
N SER A 508 1.26 20.71 -3.65
CA SER A 508 1.23 19.98 -4.91
C SER A 508 -0.01 20.38 -5.69
N THR A 509 0.16 20.82 -6.92
CA THR A 509 -0.93 21.02 -7.87
C THR A 509 -0.94 19.89 -8.89
N PHE A 510 -2.11 19.54 -9.38
CA PHE A 510 -2.30 18.40 -10.25
C PHE A 510 -3.02 18.79 -11.53
N GLN A 511 -2.76 18.06 -12.60
CA GLN A 511 -3.38 18.19 -13.90
C GLN A 511 -3.63 16.83 -14.54
N ASN A 512 -4.50 16.78 -15.54
CA ASN A 512 -4.61 15.59 -16.39
C ASN A 512 -3.56 15.69 -17.51
N VAL A 513 -2.66 14.71 -17.59
CA VAL A 513 -1.51 14.70 -18.52
C VAL A 513 -1.75 13.87 -19.79
N GLY A 514 -3.03 13.57 -20.11
CA GLY A 514 -3.38 12.81 -21.30
C GLY A 514 -3.29 11.31 -21.10
N ALA A 515 -2.88 10.57 -22.13
CA ALA A 515 -2.83 9.12 -22.12
C ALA A 515 -1.47 8.57 -21.69
N THR A 516 -1.51 7.46 -20.95
CA THR A 516 -0.32 6.66 -20.63
C THR A 516 -0.54 5.22 -21.03
N ARG A 517 0.55 4.48 -21.25
CA ARG A 517 0.53 3.03 -21.48
C ARG A 517 1.52 2.33 -20.55
N ARG A 518 1.09 1.18 -20.06
CA ARG A 518 1.89 0.27 -19.25
C ARG A 518 1.84 -1.11 -19.88
N ASP A 519 2.95 -1.55 -20.45
CA ASP A 519 3.15 -2.90 -20.96
C ASP A 519 4.08 -3.66 -20.02
N GLY A 520 3.78 -4.91 -19.68
CA GLY A 520 4.67 -5.63 -18.79
C GLY A 520 4.53 -7.14 -18.80
N VAL A 521 5.55 -7.77 -18.23
CA VAL A 521 5.65 -9.20 -17.99
C VAL A 521 6.00 -9.42 -16.53
N GLU A 522 5.25 -10.28 -15.86
CA GLU A 522 5.44 -10.70 -14.47
C GLU A 522 5.69 -12.20 -14.43
N PHE A 523 6.70 -12.61 -13.69
CA PHE A 523 7.00 -14.01 -13.41
C PHE A 523 7.18 -14.22 -11.90
N ALA A 524 6.55 -15.25 -11.36
CA ALA A 524 6.82 -15.78 -10.02
C ALA A 524 7.08 -17.28 -10.12
N GLY A 525 8.17 -17.74 -9.52
CA GLY A 525 8.54 -19.14 -9.45
C GLY A 525 8.91 -19.55 -8.04
N ARG A 526 8.46 -20.71 -7.61
CA ARG A 526 8.86 -21.36 -6.36
C ARG A 526 9.22 -22.81 -6.68
N TRP A 527 10.40 -23.24 -6.23
CA TRP A 527 10.89 -24.55 -6.47
C TRP A 527 11.52 -25.17 -5.22
N GLN A 528 10.99 -26.29 -4.80
CA GLN A 528 11.59 -27.15 -3.77
C GLN A 528 12.55 -28.13 -4.46
N ILE A 529 13.80 -27.71 -4.71
CA ILE A 529 14.82 -28.49 -5.47
C ILE A 529 15.10 -29.82 -4.78
N ALA A 530 15.19 -29.79 -3.46
CA ALA A 530 15.39 -30.95 -2.60
C ALA A 530 14.74 -30.69 -1.24
N ARG A 531 14.64 -31.68 -0.38
CA ARG A 531 14.04 -31.53 0.96
C ARG A 531 14.61 -30.36 1.75
N ALA A 532 15.91 -30.07 1.57
CA ALA A 532 16.63 -29.01 2.28
C ALA A 532 16.75 -27.70 1.50
N TRP A 533 16.44 -27.65 0.20
CA TRP A 533 16.72 -26.50 -0.65
C TRP A 533 15.46 -25.95 -1.33
N ARG A 534 15.20 -24.67 -1.14
CA ARG A 534 14.09 -23.95 -1.77
C ARG A 534 14.62 -22.73 -2.52
N VAL A 535 14.09 -22.51 -3.70
CA VAL A 535 14.30 -21.30 -4.49
C VAL A 535 12.97 -20.58 -4.69
N LEU A 536 12.99 -19.25 -4.56
CA LEU A 536 11.91 -18.37 -4.93
C LEU A 536 12.47 -17.29 -5.86
N VAL A 537 11.74 -17.00 -6.95
CA VAL A 537 12.11 -15.94 -7.91
C VAL A 537 10.87 -15.13 -8.24
N ALA A 538 10.99 -13.82 -8.26
CA ALA A 538 9.97 -12.90 -8.77
C ALA A 538 10.65 -11.88 -9.70
N VAL A 539 10.12 -11.71 -10.91
CA VAL A 539 10.68 -10.80 -11.91
C VAL A 539 9.55 -9.98 -12.53
N THR A 540 9.81 -8.71 -12.74
CA THR A 540 8.91 -7.82 -13.48
C THR A 540 9.69 -7.06 -14.51
N LEU A 541 9.16 -7.05 -15.72
CA LEU A 541 9.56 -6.14 -16.80
C LEU A 541 8.38 -5.20 -17.03
N LEU A 542 8.59 -3.88 -16.98
CA LEU A 542 7.56 -2.87 -17.10
C LEU A 542 8.04 -1.75 -18.01
N ASP A 543 7.28 -1.43 -19.04
CA ASP A 543 7.43 -0.22 -19.82
C ASP A 543 6.19 0.68 -19.62
N ALA A 544 6.36 1.73 -18.81
CA ALA A 544 5.32 2.70 -18.48
C ALA A 544 5.69 4.04 -19.08
N THR A 545 4.90 4.52 -20.07
CA THR A 545 5.24 5.71 -20.87
C THR A 545 4.03 6.60 -21.10
N TYR A 546 4.27 7.91 -21.24
CA TYR A 546 3.30 8.87 -21.73
C TYR A 546 3.07 8.64 -23.23
N ARG A 547 1.80 8.65 -23.64
CA ARG A 547 1.41 8.50 -25.05
C ARG A 547 1.16 9.84 -25.71
N ASP A 548 0.76 10.82 -24.91
CA ASP A 548 0.55 12.20 -25.32
C ASP A 548 1.65 13.07 -24.72
N GLY A 549 2.09 14.11 -25.49
CA GLY A 549 2.92 15.17 -24.93
C GLY A 549 2.06 16.15 -24.14
N PHE A 550 2.64 16.70 -23.07
CA PHE A 550 1.98 17.73 -22.25
C PHE A 550 2.99 18.76 -21.75
N LEU A 551 2.49 19.81 -21.13
CA LEU A 551 3.31 20.84 -20.48
C LEU A 551 3.26 20.68 -18.97
N THR A 552 4.41 20.88 -18.30
CA THR A 552 4.53 20.98 -16.85
C THR A 552 5.24 22.28 -16.46
N CYS A 553 5.35 22.56 -15.19
CA CYS A 553 6.00 23.76 -14.70
C CYS A 553 7.52 23.56 -14.57
N ALA A 554 8.29 24.52 -15.08
CA ALA A 554 9.75 24.51 -14.94
C ALA A 554 10.23 24.89 -13.52
N GLY A 555 9.40 25.55 -12.73
CA GLY A 555 9.71 26.04 -11.38
C GLY A 555 8.49 26.67 -10.72
N VAL A 556 8.69 27.33 -9.59
CA VAL A 556 7.63 28.00 -8.81
C VAL A 556 8.06 29.46 -8.54
N PRO A 557 7.12 30.43 -8.67
CA PRO A 557 5.71 30.29 -9.01
C PRO A 557 5.52 29.90 -10.49
N CYS A 558 4.43 29.17 -10.79
CA CYS A 558 4.07 28.74 -12.14
C CYS A 558 2.64 29.18 -12.45
N ALA A 559 2.51 30.28 -13.16
CA ALA A 559 1.21 30.79 -13.61
C ALA A 559 0.65 29.96 -14.78
N ALA A 560 1.55 29.42 -15.64
CA ALA A 560 1.20 28.53 -16.74
C ALA A 560 2.34 27.53 -16.99
N PRO A 561 2.04 26.25 -17.26
CA PRO A 561 3.02 25.25 -17.64
C PRO A 561 3.72 25.60 -18.96
N THR A 562 5.04 25.55 -19.01
CA THR A 562 5.84 25.89 -20.21
C THR A 562 6.87 24.83 -20.58
N LEU A 563 7.20 23.92 -19.64
CA LEU A 563 8.19 22.90 -19.86
C LEU A 563 7.57 21.67 -20.55
N PRO A 564 7.99 21.32 -21.79
CA PRO A 564 7.40 20.21 -22.50
C PRO A 564 7.84 18.86 -21.93
N VAL A 565 6.88 17.95 -21.80
CA VAL A 565 7.09 16.53 -21.58
C VAL A 565 6.71 15.80 -22.86
N PRO A 566 7.68 15.24 -23.61
CA PRO A 566 7.40 14.54 -24.85
C PRO A 566 6.64 13.22 -24.63
N ALA A 567 5.81 12.84 -25.61
CA ALA A 567 5.33 11.46 -25.71
C ALA A 567 6.51 10.48 -25.78
N GLY A 568 6.38 9.32 -25.13
CA GLY A 568 7.43 8.34 -25.01
C GLY A 568 8.31 8.47 -23.75
N ASN A 569 8.23 9.60 -23.04
CA ASN A 569 8.88 9.73 -21.75
C ASN A 569 8.33 8.68 -20.77
N ARG A 570 9.23 8.16 -19.92
CA ARG A 570 8.87 7.22 -18.85
C ARG A 570 8.03 7.92 -17.78
N VAL A 571 6.98 7.25 -17.33
CA VAL A 571 6.23 7.69 -16.14
C VAL A 571 7.17 7.69 -14.94
N ALA A 572 7.31 8.85 -14.31
CA ALA A 572 8.23 9.02 -13.18
C ALA A 572 7.86 8.11 -11.99
N GLY A 573 8.86 7.71 -11.20
CA GLY A 573 8.66 6.79 -10.08
C GLY A 573 8.59 5.31 -10.49
N THR A 574 8.71 4.96 -11.79
CA THR A 574 8.64 3.58 -12.28
C THR A 574 10.03 3.04 -12.65
N ALA A 575 10.30 1.79 -12.27
CA ALA A 575 11.47 1.03 -12.70
C ALA A 575 11.10 0.10 -13.88
N LYS A 576 11.94 0.06 -14.94
CA LYS A 576 11.70 -0.84 -16.10
C LYS A 576 11.83 -2.33 -15.76
N LYS A 577 12.58 -2.65 -14.73
CA LYS A 577 12.81 -4.03 -14.29
C LYS A 577 13.00 -4.10 -12.79
N THR A 578 12.39 -5.12 -12.18
CA THR A 578 12.61 -5.49 -10.77
C THR A 578 12.80 -6.99 -10.69
N ALA A 579 13.63 -7.44 -9.78
CA ALA A 579 13.84 -8.85 -9.53
C ALA A 579 14.07 -9.11 -8.05
N TYR A 580 13.53 -10.22 -7.58
CA TYR A 580 13.80 -10.80 -6.28
C TYR A 580 14.16 -12.27 -6.48
N ALA A 581 15.19 -12.76 -5.80
CA ALA A 581 15.51 -14.16 -5.74
C ALA A 581 15.89 -14.54 -4.30
N GLU A 582 15.43 -15.67 -3.83
CA GLU A 582 15.77 -16.24 -2.52
C GLU A 582 16.25 -17.68 -2.74
N LEU A 583 17.40 -18.02 -2.16
CA LEU A 583 17.87 -19.37 -1.99
C LEU A 583 17.85 -19.69 -0.48
N ALA A 584 17.00 -20.59 -0.05
CA ALA A 584 16.88 -21.02 1.33
C ALA A 584 17.39 -22.46 1.48
N TRP A 585 18.19 -22.69 2.52
CA TRP A 585 18.75 -23.98 2.91
C TRP A 585 18.34 -24.35 4.32
N ARG A 586 17.71 -25.51 4.49
CA ARG A 586 17.32 -26.11 5.77
C ARG A 586 18.19 -27.31 6.07
N PRO A 587 19.38 -27.12 6.66
CA PRO A 587 20.24 -28.24 7.05
C PRO A 587 19.59 -29.15 8.10
N ARG A 588 18.70 -28.56 8.91
CA ARG A 588 17.93 -29.23 9.97
C ARG A 588 16.51 -28.69 9.97
N SER A 589 15.57 -29.44 10.56
CA SER A 589 14.16 -29.01 10.62
C SER A 589 13.93 -27.72 11.43
N ASP A 590 14.85 -27.41 12.34
CA ASP A 590 14.84 -26.27 13.25
C ASP A 590 15.66 -25.06 12.75
N THR A 591 16.39 -25.21 11.64
CA THR A 591 17.34 -24.19 11.17
C THR A 591 17.17 -23.92 9.68
N GLU A 592 17.00 -22.64 9.31
CA GLU A 592 17.00 -22.19 7.92
C GLU A 592 18.03 -21.07 7.73
N LEU A 593 18.85 -21.19 6.71
CA LEU A 593 19.73 -20.14 6.19
C LEU A 593 19.18 -19.69 4.84
N ALA A 594 19.19 -18.39 4.56
CA ALA A 594 18.78 -17.90 3.26
C ALA A 594 19.66 -16.74 2.79
N ALA A 595 19.84 -16.67 1.47
CA ALA A 595 20.39 -15.52 0.75
C ALA A 595 19.31 -14.95 -0.14
N GLU A 596 19.11 -13.64 -0.06
CA GLU A 596 18.11 -12.90 -0.85
C GLU A 596 18.82 -11.89 -1.73
N LEU A 597 18.46 -11.84 -3.00
CA LEU A 597 18.87 -10.83 -3.96
C LEU A 597 17.66 -9.94 -4.30
N ARG A 598 17.82 -8.64 -4.16
CA ARG A 598 16.86 -7.64 -4.65
C ARG A 598 17.56 -6.78 -5.70
N ALA A 599 16.96 -6.62 -6.87
CA ALA A 599 17.51 -5.81 -7.94
C ALA A 599 16.39 -4.99 -8.62
N PHE A 600 16.72 -3.76 -9.00
CA PHE A 600 15.81 -2.90 -9.75
C PHE A 600 16.58 -1.99 -10.70
N GLY A 601 15.94 -1.61 -11.80
CA GLY A 601 16.47 -0.68 -12.79
C GLY A 601 16.41 0.76 -12.34
N SER A 602 16.92 1.68 -13.17
CA SER A 602 16.85 3.11 -12.92
C SER A 602 15.40 3.61 -12.89
N VAL A 603 15.14 4.63 -12.05
CA VAL A 603 13.84 5.26 -11.85
C VAL A 603 13.93 6.74 -12.24
N ALA A 604 13.07 7.21 -13.15
CA ALA A 604 13.00 8.62 -13.50
C ALA A 604 12.47 9.43 -12.30
N VAL A 605 13.13 10.55 -11.98
CA VAL A 605 12.76 11.38 -10.82
C VAL A 605 11.64 12.36 -11.14
N ASN A 606 11.43 12.67 -12.43
CA ASN A 606 10.38 13.56 -12.90
C ASN A 606 9.87 13.16 -14.29
N ASP A 607 8.76 13.75 -14.71
CA ASP A 607 8.09 13.42 -15.97
C ASP A 607 8.87 13.88 -17.21
N VAL A 608 9.72 14.91 -17.06
CA VAL A 608 10.64 15.37 -18.12
C VAL A 608 11.75 14.35 -18.35
N ASN A 609 11.98 13.42 -17.43
CA ASN A 609 13.09 12.47 -17.42
C ASN A 609 14.48 13.15 -17.41
N SER A 610 14.60 14.30 -16.75
CA SER A 610 15.85 15.06 -16.68
C SER A 610 16.93 14.40 -15.84
N ASP A 611 16.54 13.57 -14.87
CA ASP A 611 17.46 12.82 -14.01
C ASP A 611 16.86 11.47 -13.61
N PHE A 612 17.72 10.55 -13.15
CA PHE A 612 17.35 9.19 -12.78
C PHE A 612 18.03 8.76 -11.48
N ALA A 613 17.28 8.19 -10.56
CA ALA A 613 17.88 7.36 -9.52
C ALA A 613 18.47 6.10 -10.17
N ALA A 614 19.75 5.84 -9.94
CA ALA A 614 20.43 4.69 -10.51
C ALA A 614 19.81 3.37 -10.00
N GLY A 615 19.75 2.37 -10.89
CA GLY A 615 19.38 1.02 -10.49
C GLY A 615 20.40 0.41 -9.52
N ALA A 616 19.94 -0.51 -8.69
CA ALA A 616 20.78 -1.18 -7.70
C ALA A 616 20.44 -2.66 -7.55
N SER A 617 21.41 -3.40 -7.03
CA SER A 617 21.21 -4.75 -6.52
C SER A 617 21.77 -4.86 -5.11
N THR A 618 21.06 -5.52 -4.22
CA THR A 618 21.44 -5.74 -2.82
C THR A 618 21.29 -7.21 -2.44
N VAL A 619 22.13 -7.66 -1.54
CA VAL A 619 22.07 -9.01 -0.99
C VAL A 619 21.72 -8.91 0.49
N ALA A 620 20.77 -9.73 0.94
CA ALA A 620 20.52 -9.95 2.35
C ALA A 620 20.83 -11.40 2.72
N LEU A 621 21.30 -11.61 3.94
CA LEU A 621 21.56 -12.92 4.53
C LEU A 621 20.68 -13.09 5.76
N ARG A 622 20.12 -14.28 5.95
CA ARG A 622 19.20 -14.58 7.03
C ARG A 622 19.49 -15.94 7.66
N LEU A 623 19.39 -16.01 8.97
CA LEU A 623 19.36 -17.21 9.77
C LEU A 623 18.08 -17.22 10.61
N LEU A 624 17.30 -18.28 10.52
CA LEU A 624 16.20 -18.61 11.41
C LEU A 624 16.55 -19.87 12.17
N HIS A 625 16.37 -19.87 13.49
CA HIS A 625 16.59 -21.04 14.32
C HIS A 625 15.51 -21.15 15.40
N THR A 626 14.93 -22.33 15.55
CA THR A 626 13.88 -22.62 16.53
C THR A 626 14.42 -23.54 17.60
N LEU A 627 14.46 -23.07 18.83
CA LEU A 627 14.82 -23.86 20.02
C LEU A 627 13.56 -24.32 20.74
N PRO A 628 13.34 -25.62 20.89
CA PRO A 628 12.33 -26.12 21.81
C PRO A 628 12.77 -25.83 23.23
N LEU A 629 11.88 -25.25 24.03
CA LEU A 629 12.11 -24.99 25.46
C LEU A 629 11.19 -25.90 26.31
N PRO A 630 11.47 -26.09 27.61
CA PRO A 630 10.56 -26.81 28.50
C PRO A 630 9.14 -26.25 28.52
N VAL A 631 9.03 -24.93 28.30
CA VAL A 631 7.74 -24.22 28.12
C VAL A 631 7.79 -23.44 26.81
N GLY A 632 7.14 -23.98 25.79
CA GLY A 632 7.02 -23.33 24.49
C GLY A 632 8.23 -23.48 23.57
N ARG A 633 8.43 -22.54 22.69
CA ARG A 633 9.55 -22.49 21.73
C ARG A 633 10.10 -21.06 21.60
N LEU A 634 11.39 -20.98 21.37
CA LEU A 634 12.08 -19.72 21.07
C LEU A 634 12.50 -19.72 19.60
N GLU A 635 11.95 -18.80 18.81
CA GLU A 635 12.36 -18.57 17.44
C GLU A 635 13.36 -17.41 17.41
N MET A 636 14.54 -17.64 16.85
CA MET A 636 15.59 -16.65 16.72
C MET A 636 15.76 -16.26 15.25
N LEU A 637 15.80 -14.96 14.99
CA LEU A 637 16.09 -14.38 13.70
C LEU A 637 17.42 -13.62 13.77
N ALA A 638 18.34 -13.87 12.85
CA ALA A 638 19.46 -12.99 12.58
C ALA A 638 19.47 -12.64 11.10
N ARG A 639 19.58 -11.36 10.78
CA ARG A 639 19.50 -10.86 9.42
C ARG A 639 20.53 -9.76 9.18
N VAL A 640 21.13 -9.78 8.00
CA VAL A 640 21.99 -8.69 7.50
C VAL A 640 21.41 -8.23 6.18
N ASP A 641 20.92 -7.00 6.13
CA ASP A 641 20.42 -6.36 4.90
C ASP A 641 21.54 -5.55 4.24
N ASN A 642 21.44 -5.42 2.90
CA ASN A 642 22.44 -4.73 2.11
C ASN A 642 23.88 -5.17 2.49
N ALA A 643 24.14 -6.48 2.53
CA ALA A 643 25.39 -7.05 3.00
C ALA A 643 26.62 -6.53 2.23
N THR A 644 26.44 -6.09 0.98
CA THR A 644 27.47 -5.52 0.14
C THR A 644 27.69 -4.01 0.36
N ASP A 645 26.96 -3.40 1.27
CA ASP A 645 26.98 -1.97 1.62
C ASP A 645 26.82 -1.04 0.41
N ARG A 646 25.88 -1.40 -0.49
CA ARG A 646 25.60 -0.65 -1.70
C ARG A 646 24.93 0.68 -1.37
N ARG A 647 25.45 1.79 -1.90
CA ARG A 647 24.82 3.12 -1.83
C ARG A 647 23.84 3.28 -3.00
N TYR A 648 22.58 3.61 -2.70
CA TYR A 648 21.54 3.80 -3.70
C TYR A 648 20.35 4.59 -3.12
N ALA A 649 19.50 5.14 -4.00
CA ALA A 649 18.25 5.74 -3.59
C ALA A 649 17.22 4.63 -3.35
N GLY A 650 16.68 4.54 -2.15
CA GLY A 650 15.67 3.56 -1.76
C GLY A 650 14.29 3.92 -2.30
N SER A 651 14.04 5.21 -2.52
CA SER A 651 12.81 5.74 -3.13
C SER A 651 13.08 7.11 -3.76
N VAL A 652 12.07 7.63 -4.47
CA VAL A 652 12.16 8.90 -5.20
C VAL A 652 10.96 9.77 -4.85
N ILE A 653 11.18 11.04 -4.53
CA ILE A 653 10.13 12.06 -4.44
C ILE A 653 9.89 12.59 -5.85
N VAL A 654 8.82 12.10 -6.48
CA VAL A 654 8.53 12.40 -7.88
C VAL A 654 8.16 13.87 -8.08
N ASN A 655 8.73 14.51 -9.12
CA ASN A 655 8.42 15.88 -9.51
C ASN A 655 8.64 16.94 -8.42
N ASP A 656 9.54 16.71 -7.43
CA ASP A 656 9.86 17.73 -6.42
C ASP A 656 10.58 18.92 -7.08
N ALA A 657 9.97 20.09 -7.07
CA ALA A 657 10.52 21.30 -7.67
C ALA A 657 11.77 21.83 -6.93
N ASN A 658 12.00 21.45 -5.67
CA ASN A 658 13.23 21.76 -4.96
C ASN A 658 14.37 20.81 -5.34
N GLN A 659 14.16 19.86 -6.28
CA GLN A 659 15.12 18.86 -6.75
C GLN A 659 15.62 17.91 -5.63
N ARG A 660 14.92 17.82 -4.50
CA ARG A 660 15.21 16.87 -3.41
C ARG A 660 14.56 15.52 -3.70
N TRP A 661 14.91 14.95 -4.85
CA TRP A 661 14.28 13.74 -5.36
C TRP A 661 14.71 12.46 -4.67
N PHE A 662 15.93 12.43 -4.09
CA PHE A 662 16.55 11.18 -3.65
C PHE A 662 16.30 10.95 -2.15
N GLU A 663 15.68 9.83 -1.83
CA GLU A 663 15.60 9.31 -0.46
C GLU A 663 16.59 8.14 -0.36
N PRO A 664 17.68 8.31 0.39
CA PRO A 664 18.72 7.29 0.50
C PRO A 664 18.19 5.99 1.14
N ALA A 665 18.64 4.86 0.63
CA ALA A 665 18.47 3.57 1.30
C ALA A 665 19.45 3.44 2.47
N ALA A 666 19.05 2.65 3.48
CA ALA A 666 19.94 2.36 4.60
C ALA A 666 21.23 1.65 4.11
N PRO A 667 22.40 2.00 4.63
CA PRO A 667 23.63 1.24 4.43
C PRO A 667 23.47 -0.15 5.05
N ARG A 668 24.52 -1.02 4.95
CA ARG A 668 24.49 -2.35 5.56
C ARG A 668 23.91 -2.27 6.98
N SER A 669 22.90 -3.06 7.25
CA SER A 669 22.24 -3.12 8.56
C SER A 669 22.10 -4.56 9.02
N TRP A 670 21.96 -4.72 10.33
CA TRP A 670 21.71 -6.02 10.96
C TRP A 670 20.50 -5.92 11.86
N LEU A 671 19.81 -7.05 12.00
CA LEU A 671 18.67 -7.26 12.89
C LEU A 671 18.85 -8.62 13.60
N VAL A 672 18.61 -8.64 14.89
CA VAL A 672 18.50 -9.88 15.69
C VAL A 672 17.19 -9.83 16.43
N GLY A 673 16.41 -10.90 16.30
CA GLY A 673 15.12 -11.09 16.96
C GLY A 673 15.09 -12.36 17.79
N ALA A 674 14.38 -12.32 18.92
CA ALA A 674 14.09 -13.44 19.79
C ALA A 674 12.60 -13.44 20.11
N HIS A 675 11.87 -14.46 19.62
CA HIS A 675 10.43 -14.57 19.72
C HIS A 675 10.08 -15.83 20.49
N TRP A 676 9.66 -15.66 21.73
CA TRP A 676 9.21 -16.77 22.57
C TRP A 676 7.70 -16.94 22.46
N ARG A 677 7.25 -18.13 22.11
CA ARG A 677 5.85 -18.51 22.06
C ARG A 677 5.61 -19.74 22.94
N THR A 678 4.60 -19.65 23.77
CA THR A 678 4.16 -20.76 24.64
C THR A 678 2.69 -21.06 24.40
N THR A 679 2.32 -22.34 24.52
CA THR A 679 0.94 -22.81 24.54
C THR A 679 0.62 -23.35 25.93
N PHE A 680 -0.62 -23.17 26.42
CA PHE A 680 -1.07 -23.55 27.77
C PHE A 680 -2.54 -23.94 27.84
#